data_b58ef821ede4c3f0e771c3958fb69519
#
_entry.id   b58ef821ede4c3f0e771c3958fb69519
#
_cell.length_a   1.000
_cell.length_b   1.000
_cell.length_c   1.000
_cell.angle_alpha   90.00
_cell.angle_beta   90.00
_cell.angle_gamma   90.00
#
_symmetry.space_group_name_H-M   'P 1'
#
loop_
_entity.id
_entity.type
_entity.pdbx_description
1 polymer ?
#
loop_
_entity_poly.entity_id
_entity_poly.type
_entity_poly.pdbx_seq_one_letter_code
_entity_poly.pdbx_strand_id
1 'polypeptide(L)'
;MALKALDGELFFEKLVDEVKQCKDLQGAEDILFRVYTPNERVRKAVDFCIKAHEGQERKSGEPYSVHPILVASLVAFLSSNESMILASLLHDVIEDTPYTEDELRAEFGSEVTRLVQGLTKITEIREDNFTKASKKLTKSALSFRNMLLASIEDAGVLIIKLCDRLHNMLTLNSLREEKRTRISEETLVVYAPIAHRLGISSIKNYLEDLSFQYLMPDEYNQIDKFINSNDQYMQLGLNEFISKIELMFQKNGFRQASFEIHKRIKHNYSVYLKMQRKGISIEEVLDLLGVRILVEDISQCYLALGILHTNFNPLVSRFKDYIALPKQNGYQTIHTTLFDSKNIIEAQIRTFDMHKIAELGVAAHWKYKEGSNVATPKLDWLTDISMQSNIENSENYNAVELYEYAKESLYIEDIAVYSPKGEIFTLPRGATVLDYAYEVHTKIGLYAKSAYVNRIKVPLLTKLKNGDIVRIVTSNEKLYRCSWVDSVKTGKAKAAIREFCRQKIKDVNLQSSINILSFVFNEPNSTIYEWIENENLSRKMRQICVNSLFFKDVVNMLKKYARKSYLFDKYEIKEQKFENITVYSNHKIANMDFDFCCHPKRGDEILAFVESGNIVLHHKFCNKAEEMLEDKKPMVFVEWSSTQSQSYKVIFSLENKKGSLAEFLTTLSKMQANVLSINLSHSQDSASDYFEASMEFPNNIKISDVKDRLKAQYKILDFTSLNDAYNEGGGGG
;
A
#
# COMPACT_ATOMS: atom_id res chain seq x y z
N MET A 1 -14.52 29.71 -22.44
CA MET A 1 -13.74 29.16 -23.56
C MET A 1 -13.24 27.81 -23.09
N ALA A 2 -13.71 26.71 -23.67
CA ALA A 2 -13.23 25.38 -23.30
C ALA A 2 -11.76 25.28 -23.71
N LEU A 3 -10.86 25.20 -22.73
CA LEU A 3 -9.49 24.80 -22.94
C LEU A 3 -9.51 23.44 -23.65
N LYS A 4 -8.88 23.34 -24.83
CA LYS A 4 -8.70 22.06 -25.52
C LYS A 4 -7.96 21.10 -24.64
N ALA A 5 -8.26 19.82 -24.73
CA ALA A 5 -7.65 18.77 -23.84
C ALA A 5 -6.11 18.75 -23.89
N LEU A 6 -5.52 19.21 -25.00
CA LEU A 6 -4.08 19.43 -25.21
C LEU A 6 -3.46 20.37 -24.18
N ASP A 7 -4.22 21.40 -23.77
CA ASP A 7 -3.69 22.42 -22.87
C ASP A 7 -3.52 21.92 -21.43
N GLY A 8 -4.23 20.85 -21.03
CA GLY A 8 -4.26 20.40 -19.64
C GLY A 8 -2.96 19.72 -19.14
N GLU A 9 -2.46 18.70 -19.85
CA GLU A 9 -1.24 17.95 -19.43
C GLU A 9 0.02 18.80 -19.64
N LEU A 10 0.17 19.36 -20.83
CA LEU A 10 1.28 20.28 -21.15
C LEU A 10 1.24 21.55 -20.28
N PHE A 11 0.05 22.03 -19.94
CA PHE A 11 -0.11 23.15 -19.02
C PHE A 11 0.32 22.76 -17.59
N PHE A 12 -0.02 21.56 -17.13
CA PHE A 12 0.41 21.09 -15.81
C PHE A 12 1.92 20.90 -15.71
N GLU A 13 2.56 20.33 -16.74
CA GLU A 13 4.01 20.20 -16.80
C GLU A 13 4.68 21.58 -16.74
N LYS A 14 4.23 22.53 -17.55
CA LYS A 14 4.72 23.92 -17.51
C LYS A 14 4.46 24.58 -16.15
N LEU A 15 3.29 24.36 -15.56
CA LEU A 15 2.96 24.89 -14.24
C LEU A 15 3.92 24.33 -13.18
N VAL A 16 4.20 23.02 -13.19
CA VAL A 16 5.13 22.38 -12.24
C VAL A 16 6.54 22.94 -12.43
N ASP A 17 7.00 23.15 -13.66
CA ASP A 17 8.32 23.73 -13.94
C ASP A 17 8.42 25.17 -13.45
N GLU A 18 7.39 25.99 -13.64
CA GLU A 18 7.34 27.36 -13.14
C GLU A 18 7.28 27.40 -11.61
N VAL A 19 6.46 26.55 -10.99
CA VAL A 19 6.38 26.37 -9.52
C VAL A 19 7.74 25.99 -8.96
N LYS A 20 8.49 25.08 -9.60
CA LYS A 20 9.83 24.66 -9.19
C LYS A 20 10.86 25.78 -9.23
N GLN A 21 10.73 26.70 -10.19
CA GLN A 21 11.69 27.79 -10.42
C GLN A 21 11.35 29.07 -9.63
N CYS A 22 10.08 29.26 -9.23
CA CYS A 22 9.62 30.45 -8.57
C CYS A 22 10.15 30.56 -7.13
N LYS A 23 10.72 31.72 -6.78
CA LYS A 23 11.31 32.00 -5.45
C LYS A 23 10.89 33.33 -4.85
N ASP A 24 10.05 34.07 -5.52
CA ASP A 24 9.61 35.40 -5.08
C ASP A 24 8.09 35.48 -5.04
N LEU A 25 7.57 36.42 -4.26
CA LEU A 25 6.14 36.59 -4.01
C LEU A 25 5.39 37.00 -5.27
N GLN A 26 5.93 37.95 -6.04
CA GLN A 26 5.26 38.45 -7.22
C GLN A 26 5.08 37.33 -8.27
N GLY A 27 6.12 36.55 -8.50
CA GLY A 27 6.06 35.40 -9.39
C GLY A 27 5.05 34.35 -8.94
N ALA A 28 4.97 34.09 -7.61
CA ALA A 28 4.00 33.15 -7.07
C ALA A 28 2.55 33.64 -7.24
N GLU A 29 2.29 34.91 -7.00
CA GLU A 29 0.98 35.53 -7.26
C GLU A 29 0.61 35.49 -8.74
N ASP A 30 1.54 35.84 -9.63
CA ASP A 30 1.33 35.83 -11.07
C ASP A 30 0.97 34.40 -11.58
N ILE A 31 1.63 33.37 -11.04
CA ILE A 31 1.32 31.97 -11.33
C ILE A 31 -0.10 31.65 -10.87
N LEU A 32 -0.45 31.96 -9.61
CA LEU A 32 -1.78 31.69 -9.05
C LEU A 32 -2.87 32.40 -9.85
N PHE A 33 -2.71 33.68 -10.14
CA PHE A 33 -3.73 34.49 -10.78
C PHE A 33 -3.87 34.18 -12.28
N ARG A 34 -2.89 33.55 -12.89
CA ARG A 34 -3.03 33.00 -14.24
C ARG A 34 -3.83 31.70 -14.26
N VAL A 35 -3.68 30.85 -13.22
CA VAL A 35 -4.41 29.58 -13.12
C VAL A 35 -5.84 29.78 -12.64
N TYR A 36 -6.05 30.73 -11.73
CA TYR A 36 -7.35 31.04 -11.15
C TYR A 36 -7.63 32.55 -11.21
N THR A 37 -8.78 32.93 -11.78
CA THR A 37 -9.20 34.34 -11.80
C THR A 37 -9.57 34.78 -10.37
N PRO A 38 -8.76 35.60 -9.69
CA PRO A 38 -8.96 35.89 -8.28
C PRO A 38 -10.16 36.80 -8.05
N ASN A 39 -11.00 36.46 -7.08
CA ASN A 39 -12.00 37.36 -6.51
C ASN A 39 -11.42 38.07 -5.27
N GLU A 40 -12.21 38.91 -4.63
CA GLU A 40 -11.80 39.70 -3.45
C GLU A 40 -11.40 38.81 -2.27
N ARG A 41 -12.07 37.64 -2.06
CA ARG A 41 -11.76 36.71 -0.98
C ARG A 41 -10.39 36.04 -1.16
N VAL A 42 -10.07 35.64 -2.39
CA VAL A 42 -8.77 35.02 -2.69
C VAL A 42 -7.64 36.04 -2.54
N ARG A 43 -7.81 37.29 -3.00
CA ARG A 43 -6.82 38.35 -2.79
C ARG A 43 -6.60 38.61 -1.29
N LYS A 44 -7.69 38.73 -0.52
CA LYS A 44 -7.63 38.86 0.94
C LYS A 44 -6.86 37.73 1.61
N ALA A 45 -7.04 36.48 1.13
CA ALA A 45 -6.33 35.32 1.69
C ALA A 45 -4.83 35.33 1.34
N VAL A 46 -4.46 35.78 0.15
CA VAL A 46 -3.04 35.99 -0.24
C VAL A 46 -2.41 37.03 0.67
N ASP A 47 -3.02 38.20 0.83
CA ASP A 47 -2.54 39.27 1.70
C ASP A 47 -2.42 38.80 3.15
N PHE A 48 -3.41 38.05 3.63
CA PHE A 48 -3.41 37.48 4.97
C PHE A 48 -2.27 36.45 5.14
N CYS A 49 -2.06 35.55 4.17
CA CYS A 49 -0.96 34.60 4.19
C CYS A 49 0.40 35.28 4.24
N ILE A 50 0.62 36.32 3.41
CA ILE A 50 1.86 37.09 3.38
C ILE A 50 2.11 37.76 4.74
N LYS A 51 1.09 38.39 5.31
CA LYS A 51 1.18 39.04 6.63
C LYS A 51 1.41 38.04 7.78
N ALA A 52 0.75 36.89 7.75
CA ALA A 52 0.86 35.85 8.77
C ALA A 52 2.27 35.26 8.85
N HIS A 53 2.92 35.11 7.70
CA HIS A 53 4.29 34.56 7.59
C HIS A 53 5.38 35.63 7.42
N GLU A 54 5.09 36.87 7.77
CA GLU A 54 6.05 37.99 7.65
C GLU A 54 7.32 37.69 8.44
N GLY A 55 8.50 37.82 7.81
CA GLY A 55 9.80 37.56 8.43
C GLY A 55 10.19 36.07 8.51
N GLN A 56 9.35 35.17 8.06
CA GLN A 56 9.68 33.73 7.95
C GLN A 56 10.30 33.41 6.59
N GLU A 57 11.34 32.57 6.60
CA GLU A 57 12.02 32.11 5.38
C GLU A 57 12.07 30.58 5.35
N ARG A 58 11.96 30.03 4.15
CA ARG A 58 12.21 28.61 3.91
C ARG A 58 13.71 28.29 3.93
N LYS A 59 14.05 27.00 4.09
CA LYS A 59 15.46 26.56 4.03
C LYS A 59 16.11 26.76 2.66
N SER A 60 15.33 26.94 1.63
CA SER A 60 15.73 27.29 0.26
C SER A 60 15.99 28.77 0.07
N GLY A 61 15.69 29.63 1.08
CA GLY A 61 16.01 31.06 1.15
C GLY A 61 14.91 32.00 0.66
N GLU A 62 13.78 31.48 0.16
CA GLU A 62 12.62 32.29 -0.24
C GLU A 62 11.71 32.62 0.96
N PRO A 63 10.90 33.70 0.89
CA PRO A 63 9.86 34.01 1.87
C PRO A 63 8.90 32.82 2.04
N TYR A 64 8.51 32.49 3.28
CA TYR A 64 7.70 31.31 3.56
C TYR A 64 6.37 31.31 2.79
N SER A 65 5.71 32.48 2.66
CA SER A 65 4.43 32.67 1.99
C SER A 65 4.44 32.28 0.49
N VAL A 66 5.61 32.22 -0.15
CA VAL A 66 5.74 31.70 -1.54
C VAL A 66 5.19 30.26 -1.63
N HIS A 67 5.45 29.43 -0.61
CA HIS A 67 5.01 28.05 -0.59
C HIS A 67 3.48 27.89 -0.60
N PRO A 68 2.70 28.43 0.32
CA PRO A 68 1.24 28.30 0.29
C PRO A 68 0.61 28.86 -0.98
N ILE A 69 1.16 29.96 -1.55
CA ILE A 69 0.66 30.54 -2.80
C ILE A 69 0.89 29.58 -3.98
N LEU A 70 2.07 28.95 -4.07
CA LEU A 70 2.36 27.96 -5.11
C LEU A 70 1.58 26.66 -4.91
N VAL A 71 1.35 26.21 -3.67
CA VAL A 71 0.45 25.08 -3.37
C VAL A 71 -0.97 25.41 -3.82
N ALA A 72 -1.47 26.61 -3.56
CA ALA A 72 -2.77 27.07 -4.02
C ALA A 72 -2.87 27.10 -5.56
N SER A 73 -1.79 27.41 -6.26
CA SER A 73 -1.73 27.35 -7.73
C SER A 73 -1.92 25.92 -8.26
N LEU A 74 -1.28 24.94 -7.62
CA LEU A 74 -1.44 23.51 -7.96
C LEU A 74 -2.87 23.02 -7.66
N VAL A 75 -3.43 23.42 -6.51
CA VAL A 75 -4.82 23.09 -6.15
C VAL A 75 -5.80 23.73 -7.11
N ALA A 76 -5.60 24.99 -7.50
CA ALA A 76 -6.44 25.72 -8.46
C ALA A 76 -6.44 25.06 -9.85
N PHE A 77 -5.32 24.47 -10.26
CA PHE A 77 -5.27 23.67 -11.48
C PHE A 77 -6.15 22.41 -11.38
N LEU A 78 -6.13 21.73 -10.26
CA LEU A 78 -6.90 20.49 -10.06
C LEU A 78 -8.39 20.75 -9.81
N SER A 79 -8.71 21.82 -9.08
CA SER A 79 -10.06 22.11 -8.61
C SER A 79 -10.37 23.60 -8.71
N SER A 80 -11.59 23.93 -9.18
CA SER A 80 -12.09 25.31 -9.15
C SER A 80 -12.82 25.67 -7.85
N ASN A 81 -12.74 24.80 -6.82
CA ASN A 81 -13.38 25.05 -5.52
C ASN A 81 -12.63 26.12 -4.73
N GLU A 82 -13.30 27.27 -4.51
CA GLU A 82 -12.73 28.42 -3.81
C GLU A 82 -12.29 28.07 -2.38
N SER A 83 -13.10 27.31 -1.64
CA SER A 83 -12.79 26.93 -0.26
C SER A 83 -11.49 26.11 -0.17
N MET A 84 -11.21 25.26 -1.15
CA MET A 84 -9.95 24.51 -1.22
C MET A 84 -8.76 25.41 -1.53
N ILE A 85 -8.91 26.39 -2.42
CA ILE A 85 -7.87 27.36 -2.77
C ILE A 85 -7.55 28.23 -1.55
N LEU A 86 -8.57 28.74 -0.86
CA LEU A 86 -8.41 29.52 0.38
C LEU A 86 -7.73 28.68 1.47
N ALA A 87 -8.18 27.44 1.67
CA ALA A 87 -7.56 26.54 2.64
C ALA A 87 -6.10 26.22 2.29
N SER A 88 -5.74 26.16 1.00
CA SER A 88 -4.35 25.94 0.57
C SER A 88 -3.45 27.14 0.87
N LEU A 89 -3.97 28.38 0.74
CA LEU A 89 -3.27 29.61 1.09
C LEU A 89 -3.01 29.69 2.60
N LEU A 90 -3.90 29.12 3.42
CA LEU A 90 -3.92 29.24 4.88
C LEU A 90 -3.48 27.98 5.62
N HIS A 91 -3.03 26.94 4.92
CA HIS A 91 -2.85 25.61 5.51
C HIS A 91 -1.81 25.53 6.64
N ASP A 92 -0.76 26.35 6.58
CA ASP A 92 0.29 26.41 7.58
C ASP A 92 0.09 27.53 8.62
N VAL A 93 -0.93 28.39 8.47
CA VAL A 93 -1.14 29.56 9.33
C VAL A 93 -1.36 29.17 10.79
N ILE A 94 -2.19 28.15 11.05
CA ILE A 94 -2.45 27.71 12.44
C ILE A 94 -1.23 27.02 13.05
N GLU A 95 -0.40 26.35 12.24
CA GLU A 95 0.77 25.60 12.74
C GLU A 95 1.97 26.47 12.99
N ASP A 96 2.25 27.42 12.10
CA ASP A 96 3.53 28.12 12.03
C ASP A 96 3.40 29.61 12.42
N THR A 97 2.21 30.08 12.79
CA THR A 97 1.97 31.48 13.16
C THR A 97 1.12 31.60 14.42
N PRO A 98 1.07 32.79 15.08
CA PRO A 98 0.25 33.00 16.28
C PRO A 98 -1.27 33.03 16.04
N TYR A 99 -1.74 33.00 14.81
CA TYR A 99 -3.17 33.06 14.48
C TYR A 99 -3.91 31.82 14.96
N THR A 100 -5.13 32.04 15.48
CA THR A 100 -5.98 30.99 16.03
C THR A 100 -7.04 30.53 15.03
N GLU A 101 -7.62 29.36 15.30
CA GLU A 101 -8.73 28.80 14.54
C GLU A 101 -9.96 29.75 14.53
N ASP A 102 -10.27 30.38 15.64
CA ASP A 102 -11.42 31.29 15.76
C ASP A 102 -11.24 32.55 14.89
N GLU A 103 -10.01 33.07 14.79
CA GLU A 103 -9.69 34.19 13.90
C GLU A 103 -9.85 33.79 12.43
N LEU A 104 -9.33 32.60 12.03
CA LEU A 104 -9.55 32.09 10.68
C LEU A 104 -11.05 31.90 10.36
N ARG A 105 -11.81 31.39 11.32
CA ARG A 105 -13.26 31.18 11.17
C ARG A 105 -14.02 32.49 10.98
N ALA A 106 -13.63 33.52 11.71
CA ALA A 106 -14.23 34.84 11.58
C ALA A 106 -13.95 35.49 10.22
N GLU A 107 -12.72 35.32 9.69
CA GLU A 107 -12.27 35.96 8.45
C GLU A 107 -12.67 35.20 7.18
N PHE A 108 -12.61 33.84 7.18
CA PHE A 108 -12.74 33.00 5.99
C PHE A 108 -13.91 32.01 6.05
N GLY A 109 -14.56 31.86 7.20
CA GLY A 109 -15.73 31.02 7.40
C GLY A 109 -15.41 29.58 7.82
N SER A 110 -16.46 28.86 8.25
CA SER A 110 -16.34 27.53 8.87
C SER A 110 -15.84 26.45 7.92
N GLU A 111 -16.16 26.50 6.63
CA GLU A 111 -15.74 25.51 5.63
C GLU A 111 -14.23 25.54 5.40
N VAL A 112 -13.67 26.74 5.16
CA VAL A 112 -12.22 26.93 5.00
C VAL A 112 -11.47 26.49 6.26
N THR A 113 -11.96 26.94 7.44
CA THR A 113 -11.34 26.58 8.73
C THR A 113 -11.36 25.08 8.98
N ARG A 114 -12.45 24.36 8.63
CA ARG A 114 -12.54 22.90 8.75
C ARG A 114 -11.49 22.18 7.88
N LEU A 115 -11.27 22.64 6.64
CA LEU A 115 -10.25 22.10 5.75
C LEU A 115 -8.84 22.32 6.34
N VAL A 116 -8.55 23.55 6.83
CA VAL A 116 -7.27 23.87 7.48
C VAL A 116 -7.04 23.00 8.72
N GLN A 117 -8.05 22.86 9.59
CA GLN A 117 -7.97 21.95 10.75
C GLN A 117 -7.68 20.51 10.36
N GLY A 118 -8.32 20.00 9.29
CA GLY A 118 -8.04 18.68 8.76
C GLY A 118 -6.56 18.51 8.40
N LEU A 119 -5.93 19.56 7.84
CA LEU A 119 -4.51 19.58 7.49
C LEU A 119 -3.61 19.64 8.71
N THR A 120 -3.92 20.49 9.71
CA THR A 120 -3.19 20.68 10.97
C THR A 120 -3.20 19.41 11.84
N LYS A 121 -4.36 18.74 12.00
CA LYS A 121 -4.48 17.47 12.75
C LYS A 121 -3.56 16.35 12.25
N ILE A 122 -3.15 16.42 10.99
CA ILE A 122 -2.21 15.47 10.39
C ILE A 122 -0.80 15.66 10.96
N THR A 123 -0.43 16.88 11.32
CA THR A 123 0.93 17.28 11.72
C THR A 123 1.15 17.19 13.23
N GLU A 124 0.12 17.33 14.07
CA GLU A 124 0.20 17.33 15.53
C GLU A 124 0.47 15.94 16.14
N ILE A 125 1.72 15.49 16.12
CA ILE A 125 2.14 14.31 16.89
C ILE A 125 3.17 14.73 17.93
N ARG A 126 2.75 14.80 19.20
CA ARG A 126 3.61 15.11 20.33
C ARG A 126 4.61 13.99 20.62
N GLU A 127 5.86 14.36 20.90
CA GLU A 127 7.04 13.47 20.93
C GLU A 127 7.24 12.66 22.23
N ASP A 128 6.34 12.69 23.20
CA ASP A 128 6.69 12.47 24.61
C ASP A 128 6.91 11.04 25.10
N ASN A 129 6.64 9.97 24.35
CA ASN A 129 6.61 8.61 24.96
C ASN A 129 7.29 7.44 24.22
N PHE A 130 8.24 7.65 23.28
CA PHE A 130 8.77 6.51 22.50
C PHE A 130 10.30 6.39 22.45
N THR A 131 10.82 5.15 22.33
CA THR A 131 12.25 4.86 22.13
C THR A 131 12.70 5.15 20.69
N LYS A 132 14.00 5.46 20.47
CA LYS A 132 14.50 6.01 19.19
C LYS A 132 14.23 5.19 17.90
N ALA A 133 14.16 3.88 17.95
CA ALA A 133 13.96 3.04 16.76
C ALA A 133 12.45 2.81 16.45
N SER A 134 11.59 2.66 17.47
CA SER A 134 10.13 2.55 17.26
C SER A 134 9.48 3.90 16.95
N LYS A 135 10.11 5.03 17.33
CA LYS A 135 9.62 6.41 17.11
C LYS A 135 9.37 6.72 15.64
N LYS A 136 10.23 6.25 14.72
CA LYS A 136 10.18 6.65 13.30
C LYS A 136 8.95 6.07 12.58
N LEU A 137 8.72 4.75 12.74
CA LEU A 137 7.60 4.06 12.10
C LEU A 137 6.26 4.48 12.71
N THR A 138 6.22 4.62 14.04
CA THR A 138 5.00 5.03 14.77
C THR A 138 4.57 6.46 14.40
N LYS A 139 5.52 7.39 14.18
CA LYS A 139 5.19 8.77 13.77
C LYS A 139 4.57 8.81 12.36
N SER A 140 5.16 8.13 11.38
CA SER A 140 4.61 8.04 10.02
C SER A 140 3.24 7.35 10.01
N ALA A 141 3.06 6.30 10.81
CA ALA A 141 1.81 5.58 10.95
C ALA A 141 0.70 6.43 11.57
N LEU A 142 1.01 7.22 12.59
CA LEU A 142 0.05 8.13 13.22
C LEU A 142 -0.33 9.29 12.30
N SER A 143 0.64 9.92 11.61
CA SER A 143 0.37 10.93 10.60
C SER A 143 -0.55 10.41 9.50
N PHE A 144 -0.27 9.20 9.01
CA PHE A 144 -1.09 8.56 8.00
C PHE A 144 -2.52 8.28 8.50
N ARG A 145 -2.67 7.75 9.72
CA ARG A 145 -3.98 7.53 10.35
C ARG A 145 -4.78 8.84 10.46
N ASN A 146 -4.16 9.89 10.97
CA ASN A 146 -4.82 11.18 11.12
C ASN A 146 -5.24 11.76 9.76
N MET A 147 -4.38 11.63 8.74
CA MET A 147 -4.69 12.03 7.37
C MET A 147 -5.92 11.29 6.84
N LEU A 148 -6.00 9.97 7.02
CA LEU A 148 -7.17 9.19 6.60
C LEU A 148 -8.43 9.62 7.34
N LEU A 149 -8.37 9.82 8.66
CA LEU A 149 -9.51 10.26 9.45
C LEU A 149 -10.04 11.64 9.03
N ALA A 150 -9.15 12.61 8.83
CA ALA A 150 -9.52 13.94 8.31
C ALA A 150 -10.14 13.87 6.91
N SER A 151 -9.69 12.93 6.10
CA SER A 151 -10.12 12.76 4.71
C SER A 151 -11.49 12.08 4.56
N ILE A 152 -11.92 11.34 5.58
CA ILE A 152 -13.28 10.78 5.65
C ILE A 152 -14.31 11.92 5.75
N GLU A 153 -13.96 12.98 6.49
CA GLU A 153 -14.81 14.16 6.63
C GLU A 153 -14.83 15.00 5.36
N ASP A 154 -13.66 15.17 4.70
CA ASP A 154 -13.54 15.93 3.46
C ASP A 154 -12.35 15.47 2.60
N ALA A 155 -12.64 14.93 1.42
CA ALA A 155 -11.61 14.49 0.47
C ALA A 155 -10.74 15.66 -0.08
N GLY A 156 -11.19 16.91 0.04
CA GLY A 156 -10.42 18.11 -0.32
C GLY A 156 -9.12 18.22 0.48
N VAL A 157 -9.11 17.74 1.74
CA VAL A 157 -7.91 17.70 2.59
C VAL A 157 -6.79 16.88 1.94
N LEU A 158 -7.13 15.71 1.31
CA LEU A 158 -6.13 14.90 0.61
C LEU A 158 -5.54 15.60 -0.60
N ILE A 159 -6.38 16.30 -1.38
CA ILE A 159 -5.91 16.99 -2.59
C ILE A 159 -4.95 18.12 -2.22
N ILE A 160 -5.29 18.92 -1.22
CA ILE A 160 -4.40 19.98 -0.71
C ILE A 160 -3.09 19.36 -0.22
N LYS A 161 -3.16 18.28 0.57
CA LYS A 161 -1.96 17.63 1.11
C LYS A 161 -1.08 16.97 0.04
N LEU A 162 -1.66 16.47 -1.05
CA LEU A 162 -0.91 15.98 -2.20
C LEU A 162 -0.20 17.11 -2.95
N CYS A 163 -0.82 18.29 -3.10
CA CYS A 163 -0.19 19.47 -3.71
C CYS A 163 0.93 20.03 -2.82
N ASP A 164 0.70 20.11 -1.50
CA ASP A 164 1.73 20.48 -0.53
C ASP A 164 2.93 19.52 -0.63
N ARG A 165 2.68 18.20 -0.62
CA ARG A 165 3.73 17.20 -0.77
C ARG A 165 4.47 17.34 -2.10
N LEU A 166 3.77 17.59 -3.20
CA LEU A 166 4.40 17.79 -4.50
C LEU A 166 5.35 19.00 -4.47
N HIS A 167 4.89 20.15 -3.95
CA HIS A 167 5.75 21.33 -3.83
C HIS A 167 6.96 21.07 -2.93
N ASN A 168 6.77 20.37 -1.81
CA ASN A 168 7.86 19.98 -0.91
C ASN A 168 8.87 19.05 -1.60
N MET A 169 8.43 18.15 -2.48
CA MET A 169 9.31 17.28 -3.28
C MET A 169 10.09 18.07 -4.34
N LEU A 170 9.48 19.08 -4.97
CA LEU A 170 10.14 19.94 -5.97
C LEU A 170 11.29 20.77 -5.36
N THR A 171 11.19 21.14 -4.07
CA THR A 171 12.19 21.94 -3.33
C THR A 171 13.08 21.11 -2.40
N LEU A 172 13.05 19.78 -2.52
CA LEU A 172 13.66 18.84 -1.57
C LEU A 172 15.20 18.91 -1.54
N ASN A 173 15.83 19.36 -2.63
CA ASN A 173 17.28 19.52 -2.77
C ASN A 173 17.93 20.44 -1.70
N SER A 174 17.17 21.37 -1.13
CA SER A 174 17.63 22.28 -0.06
C SER A 174 17.82 21.60 1.32
N LEU A 175 17.37 20.36 1.46
CA LEU A 175 17.43 19.61 2.71
C LEU A 175 18.65 18.67 2.79
N ARG A 176 19.05 18.29 4.01
CA ARG A 176 20.10 17.28 4.26
C ARG A 176 19.68 15.92 3.71
N GLU A 177 20.65 15.11 3.28
CA GLU A 177 20.44 13.79 2.64
C GLU A 177 19.53 12.86 3.45
N GLU A 178 19.76 12.67 4.75
CA GLU A 178 18.92 11.83 5.61
C GLU A 178 17.44 12.28 5.61
N LYS A 179 17.20 13.59 5.55
CA LYS A 179 15.84 14.13 5.51
C LYS A 179 15.23 13.97 4.14
N ARG A 180 16.02 14.13 3.06
CA ARG A 180 15.58 13.87 1.68
C ARG A 180 15.13 12.42 1.51
N THR A 181 15.97 11.46 1.91
CA THR A 181 15.66 10.03 1.84
C THR A 181 14.36 9.70 2.58
N ARG A 182 14.21 10.16 3.82
CA ARG A 182 13.01 9.90 4.62
C ARG A 182 11.74 10.45 3.96
N ILE A 183 11.77 11.70 3.47
CA ILE A 183 10.60 12.33 2.84
C ILE A 183 10.25 11.61 1.53
N SER A 184 11.27 11.19 0.77
CA SER A 184 11.07 10.45 -0.48
C SER A 184 10.50 9.05 -0.24
N GLU A 185 10.98 8.31 0.79
CA GLU A 185 10.41 7.03 1.23
C GLU A 185 8.93 7.18 1.59
N GLU A 186 8.61 8.15 2.46
CA GLU A 186 7.23 8.43 2.87
C GLU A 186 6.36 8.81 1.67
N THR A 187 6.89 9.61 0.75
CA THR A 187 6.16 10.04 -0.45
C THR A 187 5.85 8.87 -1.37
N LEU A 188 6.83 8.00 -1.62
CA LEU A 188 6.67 6.84 -2.49
C LEU A 188 5.73 5.80 -1.89
N VAL A 189 5.80 5.59 -0.56
CA VAL A 189 5.04 4.54 0.12
C VAL A 189 3.62 4.97 0.48
N VAL A 190 3.37 6.26 0.72
CA VAL A 190 2.08 6.77 1.21
C VAL A 190 1.39 7.66 0.18
N TYR A 191 2.04 8.77 -0.21
CA TYR A 191 1.37 9.81 -0.98
C TYR A 191 1.14 9.43 -2.45
N ALA A 192 2.09 8.80 -3.10
CA ALA A 192 1.94 8.36 -4.49
C ALA A 192 0.82 7.30 -4.66
N PRO A 193 0.69 6.29 -3.78
CA PRO A 193 -0.45 5.37 -3.79
C PRO A 193 -1.80 6.03 -3.52
N ILE A 194 -1.85 7.02 -2.63
CA ILE A 194 -3.08 7.80 -2.40
C ILE A 194 -3.47 8.57 -3.67
N ALA A 195 -2.52 9.26 -4.31
CA ALA A 195 -2.76 9.94 -5.59
C ALA A 195 -3.26 8.95 -6.66
N HIS A 196 -2.71 7.72 -6.69
CA HIS A 196 -3.18 6.65 -7.58
C HIS A 196 -4.63 6.23 -7.27
N ARG A 197 -4.98 6.03 -6.00
CA ARG A 197 -6.35 5.67 -5.59
C ARG A 197 -7.36 6.77 -5.87
N LEU A 198 -6.96 8.03 -5.73
CA LEU A 198 -7.76 9.18 -6.11
C LEU A 198 -7.84 9.39 -7.63
N GLY A 199 -7.05 8.63 -8.42
CA GLY A 199 -7.00 8.74 -9.87
C GLY A 199 -6.26 9.97 -10.40
N ILE A 200 -5.54 10.72 -9.54
CA ILE A 200 -4.81 11.94 -9.92
C ILE A 200 -3.46 11.53 -10.51
N SER A 201 -3.47 11.10 -11.78
CA SER A 201 -2.29 10.58 -12.46
C SER A 201 -1.19 11.63 -12.63
N SER A 202 -1.53 12.88 -12.84
CA SER A 202 -0.60 14.00 -12.97
C SER A 202 0.29 14.14 -11.73
N ILE A 203 -0.29 14.23 -10.53
CA ILE A 203 0.51 14.32 -9.27
C ILE A 203 1.23 13.02 -8.97
N LYS A 204 0.56 11.87 -9.12
CA LYS A 204 1.15 10.54 -8.85
C LYS A 204 2.49 10.37 -9.55
N ASN A 205 2.54 10.67 -10.85
CA ASN A 205 3.74 10.46 -11.67
C ASN A 205 4.93 11.32 -11.17
N TYR A 206 4.70 12.59 -10.85
CA TYR A 206 5.73 13.45 -10.28
C TYR A 206 6.21 12.97 -8.91
N LEU A 207 5.29 12.57 -8.02
CA LEU A 207 5.66 12.05 -6.70
C LEU A 207 6.52 10.78 -6.81
N GLU A 208 6.17 9.88 -7.72
CA GLU A 208 6.94 8.65 -7.98
C GLU A 208 8.33 8.97 -8.54
N ASP A 209 8.43 9.76 -9.60
CA ASP A 209 9.71 10.06 -10.27
C ASP A 209 10.65 10.88 -9.39
N LEU A 210 10.14 11.90 -8.68
CA LEU A 210 10.94 12.68 -7.74
C LEU A 210 11.44 11.83 -6.56
N SER A 211 10.60 10.93 -6.03
CA SER A 211 11.02 10.00 -4.98
C SER A 211 12.07 9.02 -5.47
N PHE A 212 11.89 8.47 -6.67
CA PHE A 212 12.81 7.55 -7.31
C PHE A 212 14.18 8.18 -7.52
N GLN A 213 14.23 9.43 -7.96
CA GLN A 213 15.47 10.19 -8.16
C GLN A 213 16.32 10.29 -6.89
N TYR A 214 15.69 10.44 -5.70
CA TYR A 214 16.41 10.57 -4.42
C TYR A 214 16.71 9.22 -3.76
N LEU A 215 15.88 8.20 -3.98
CA LEU A 215 16.02 6.90 -3.34
C LEU A 215 16.96 5.97 -4.10
N MET A 216 16.93 6.03 -5.41
CA MET A 216 17.68 5.15 -6.32
C MET A 216 18.31 5.97 -7.45
N PRO A 217 19.27 6.85 -7.11
CA PRO A 217 19.84 7.81 -8.08
C PRO A 217 20.57 7.14 -9.25
N ASP A 218 21.20 6.01 -9.03
CA ASP A 218 21.97 5.31 -10.09
C ASP A 218 21.01 4.71 -11.13
N GLU A 219 19.96 4.03 -10.70
CA GLU A 219 18.93 3.46 -11.57
C GLU A 219 18.13 4.55 -12.28
N TYR A 220 17.79 5.63 -11.56
CA TYR A 220 17.13 6.78 -12.17
C TYR A 220 17.99 7.37 -13.30
N ASN A 221 19.26 7.66 -13.02
CA ASN A 221 20.18 8.25 -13.99
C ASN A 221 20.42 7.34 -15.21
N GLN A 222 20.45 6.02 -15.01
CA GLN A 222 20.59 5.06 -16.11
C GLN A 222 19.39 5.13 -17.06
N ILE A 223 18.16 5.13 -16.51
CA ILE A 223 16.92 5.19 -17.29
C ILE A 223 16.78 6.56 -17.97
N ASP A 224 17.00 7.63 -17.22
CA ASP A 224 16.90 9.00 -17.72
C ASP A 224 17.90 9.25 -18.87
N LYS A 225 19.14 8.81 -18.70
CA LYS A 225 20.16 8.90 -19.76
C LYS A 225 19.78 8.11 -21.02
N PHE A 226 19.19 6.92 -20.85
CA PHE A 226 18.74 6.12 -21.99
C PHE A 226 17.61 6.83 -22.75
N ILE A 227 16.61 7.34 -22.06
CA ILE A 227 15.48 8.06 -22.66
C ILE A 227 15.97 9.30 -23.37
N ASN A 228 16.78 10.14 -22.69
CA ASN A 228 17.31 11.38 -23.26
C ASN A 228 18.23 11.14 -24.47
N SER A 229 19.06 10.10 -24.43
CA SER A 229 19.96 9.76 -25.54
C SER A 229 19.22 9.27 -26.78
N ASN A 230 18.03 8.68 -26.61
CA ASN A 230 17.20 8.17 -27.69
C ASN A 230 15.99 9.05 -28.03
N ASP A 231 15.83 10.20 -27.33
CA ASP A 231 14.64 11.05 -27.48
C ASP A 231 14.37 11.44 -28.93
N GLN A 232 15.37 11.89 -29.67
CA GLN A 232 15.21 12.29 -31.08
C GLN A 232 14.67 11.14 -31.94
N TYR A 233 15.19 9.93 -31.77
CA TYR A 233 14.72 8.75 -32.48
C TYR A 233 13.29 8.37 -32.08
N MET A 234 12.99 8.42 -30.79
CA MET A 234 11.66 8.16 -30.25
C MET A 234 10.63 9.16 -30.77
N GLN A 235 10.96 10.45 -30.77
CA GLN A 235 10.08 11.50 -31.27
C GLN A 235 9.79 11.36 -32.77
N LEU A 236 10.81 11.02 -33.57
CA LEU A 236 10.61 10.77 -35.02
C LEU A 236 9.68 9.58 -35.25
N GLY A 237 9.90 8.44 -34.58
CA GLY A 237 9.05 7.26 -34.69
C GLY A 237 7.61 7.52 -34.29
N LEU A 238 7.37 8.28 -33.21
CA LEU A 238 6.03 8.67 -32.78
C LEU A 238 5.36 9.62 -33.76
N ASN A 239 6.10 10.60 -34.34
CA ASN A 239 5.55 11.51 -35.36
C ASN A 239 5.11 10.75 -36.61
N GLU A 240 5.93 9.85 -37.12
CA GLU A 240 5.58 9.01 -38.28
C GLU A 240 4.33 8.17 -38.01
N PHE A 241 4.24 7.56 -36.82
CA PHE A 241 3.08 6.76 -36.43
C PHE A 241 1.82 7.60 -36.29
N ILE A 242 1.90 8.78 -35.66
CA ILE A 242 0.76 9.71 -35.55
C ILE A 242 0.27 10.14 -36.92
N SER A 243 1.17 10.54 -37.83
CA SER A 243 0.78 10.96 -39.19
C SER A 243 0.06 9.83 -39.96
N LYS A 244 0.50 8.57 -39.78
CA LYS A 244 -0.20 7.41 -40.36
C LYS A 244 -1.62 7.28 -39.80
N ILE A 245 -1.79 7.39 -38.47
CA ILE A 245 -3.12 7.29 -37.82
C ILE A 245 -4.03 8.42 -38.29
N GLU A 246 -3.56 9.66 -38.35
CA GLU A 246 -4.34 10.82 -38.79
C GLU A 246 -4.86 10.62 -40.22
N LEU A 247 -4.01 10.16 -41.13
CA LEU A 247 -4.43 9.84 -42.50
C LEU A 247 -5.47 8.73 -42.57
N MET A 248 -5.29 7.67 -41.74
CA MET A 248 -6.27 6.57 -41.67
C MET A 248 -7.61 7.03 -41.11
N PHE A 249 -7.61 7.85 -40.07
CA PHE A 249 -8.82 8.38 -39.44
C PHE A 249 -9.58 9.24 -40.40
N GLN A 250 -8.91 10.17 -41.12
CA GLN A 250 -9.52 11.03 -42.16
C GLN A 250 -10.17 10.21 -43.29
N LYS A 251 -9.48 9.15 -43.76
CA LYS A 251 -10.00 8.22 -44.78
C LYS A 251 -11.23 7.42 -44.31
N ASN A 252 -11.38 7.20 -43.02
CA ASN A 252 -12.50 6.45 -42.43
C ASN A 252 -13.57 7.36 -41.80
N GLY A 253 -13.61 8.64 -42.16
CA GLY A 253 -14.72 9.53 -41.82
C GLY A 253 -14.58 10.34 -40.54
N PHE A 254 -13.44 10.24 -39.83
CA PHE A 254 -13.18 11.15 -38.71
C PHE A 254 -12.93 12.57 -39.21
N ARG A 255 -13.63 13.55 -38.63
CA ARG A 255 -13.36 14.98 -38.88
C ARG A 255 -12.08 15.38 -38.10
N GLN A 256 -11.26 16.24 -38.68
CA GLN A 256 -9.99 16.67 -38.06
C GLN A 256 -10.18 17.32 -36.66
N ALA A 257 -11.33 17.93 -36.43
CA ALA A 257 -11.68 18.54 -35.14
C ALA A 257 -12.27 17.54 -34.12
N SER A 258 -12.58 16.29 -34.51
CA SER A 258 -13.26 15.30 -33.66
C SER A 258 -12.29 14.38 -32.92
N PHE A 259 -10.99 14.46 -33.15
CA PHE A 259 -9.98 13.68 -32.47
C PHE A 259 -8.69 14.45 -32.25
N GLU A 260 -7.95 14.05 -31.26
CA GLU A 260 -6.60 14.53 -30.95
C GLU A 260 -5.68 13.33 -30.65
N ILE A 261 -4.41 13.40 -31.08
CA ILE A 261 -3.42 12.35 -30.83
C ILE A 261 -2.20 12.97 -30.16
N HIS A 262 -1.89 12.47 -28.95
CA HIS A 262 -0.78 12.94 -28.14
C HIS A 262 0.29 11.86 -28.04
N LYS A 263 1.55 12.29 -28.05
CA LYS A 263 2.68 11.42 -27.73
C LYS A 263 2.72 11.13 -26.25
N ARG A 264 3.22 9.97 -25.91
CA ARG A 264 3.46 9.59 -24.52
C ARG A 264 4.75 8.79 -24.40
N ILE A 265 5.66 9.26 -23.59
CA ILE A 265 6.82 8.48 -23.11
C ILE A 265 6.52 8.09 -21.66
N LYS A 266 6.87 6.88 -21.31
CA LYS A 266 6.58 6.35 -19.98
C LYS A 266 7.51 6.96 -18.94
N HIS A 267 6.99 7.29 -17.76
CA HIS A 267 7.75 7.85 -16.63
C HIS A 267 8.83 6.90 -16.12
N ASN A 268 9.95 7.46 -15.66
CA ASN A 268 11.16 6.73 -15.26
C ASN A 268 10.87 5.66 -14.21
N TYR A 269 10.13 5.97 -13.16
CA TYR A 269 9.76 4.99 -12.13
C TYR A 269 8.90 3.85 -12.68
N SER A 270 7.97 4.16 -13.58
CA SER A 270 7.14 3.13 -14.22
C SER A 270 7.95 2.20 -15.14
N VAL A 271 9.01 2.70 -15.77
CA VAL A 271 9.98 1.89 -16.53
C VAL A 271 10.77 0.99 -15.58
N TYR A 272 11.32 1.56 -14.51
CA TYR A 272 12.04 0.84 -13.48
C TYR A 272 11.23 -0.33 -12.90
N LEU A 273 9.99 -0.08 -12.48
CA LEU A 273 9.11 -1.13 -11.96
C LEU A 273 8.87 -2.26 -12.96
N LYS A 274 8.77 -1.95 -14.27
CA LYS A 274 8.63 -2.99 -15.30
C LYS A 274 9.89 -3.81 -15.49
N MET A 275 11.05 -3.16 -15.53
CA MET A 275 12.34 -3.83 -15.58
C MET A 275 12.47 -4.79 -14.39
N GLN A 276 12.18 -4.32 -13.17
CA GLN A 276 12.25 -5.13 -11.96
C GLN A 276 11.26 -6.30 -11.96
N ARG A 277 9.97 -6.04 -12.26
CA ARG A 277 8.91 -7.07 -12.23
C ARG A 277 9.09 -8.18 -13.25
N LYS A 278 9.73 -7.88 -14.40
CA LYS A 278 9.90 -8.83 -15.51
C LYS A 278 11.34 -9.35 -15.64
N GLY A 279 12.28 -8.79 -14.88
CA GLY A 279 13.71 -9.10 -15.02
C GLY A 279 14.28 -8.76 -16.40
N ILE A 280 13.77 -7.71 -17.06
CA ILE A 280 14.13 -7.29 -18.41
C ILE A 280 14.98 -6.02 -18.40
N SER A 281 15.77 -5.80 -19.46
CA SER A 281 16.50 -4.56 -19.68
C SER A 281 15.57 -3.44 -20.18
N ILE A 282 16.06 -2.20 -20.20
CA ILE A 282 15.26 -1.06 -20.66
C ILE A 282 14.90 -1.17 -22.15
N GLU A 283 15.76 -1.75 -22.95
CA GLU A 283 15.56 -1.99 -24.39
C GLU A 283 14.40 -2.97 -24.65
N GLU A 284 14.13 -3.86 -23.70
CA GLU A 284 13.06 -4.86 -23.78
C GLU A 284 11.70 -4.35 -23.26
N VAL A 285 11.64 -3.09 -22.79
CA VAL A 285 10.40 -2.47 -22.36
C VAL A 285 9.55 -2.07 -23.56
N LEU A 286 8.69 -2.97 -24.03
CA LEU A 286 7.90 -2.83 -25.27
C LEU A 286 6.88 -1.69 -25.29
N ASP A 287 6.55 -1.07 -24.16
CA ASP A 287 5.57 0.01 -24.03
C ASP A 287 6.22 1.30 -23.50
N LEU A 288 7.48 1.51 -23.84
CA LEU A 288 8.20 2.76 -23.59
C LEU A 288 7.56 3.91 -24.38
N LEU A 289 7.22 3.61 -25.64
CA LEU A 289 6.56 4.54 -26.56
C LEU A 289 5.07 4.31 -26.59
N GLY A 290 4.30 5.37 -26.57
CA GLY A 290 2.86 5.32 -26.66
C GLY A 290 2.24 6.51 -27.36
N VAL A 291 1.01 6.34 -27.79
CA VAL A 291 0.15 7.42 -28.25
C VAL A 291 -1.16 7.40 -27.47
N ARG A 292 -1.68 8.58 -27.19
CA ARG A 292 -3.00 8.76 -26.60
C ARG A 292 -3.92 9.35 -27.65
N ILE A 293 -5.00 8.65 -27.94
CA ILE A 293 -6.00 9.03 -28.93
C ILE A 293 -7.25 9.45 -28.20
N LEU A 294 -7.62 10.70 -28.34
CA LEU A 294 -8.81 11.31 -27.77
C LEU A 294 -9.88 11.47 -28.84
N VAL A 295 -11.10 11.08 -28.54
CA VAL A 295 -12.26 11.15 -29.46
C VAL A 295 -13.49 11.68 -28.72
N GLU A 296 -14.56 12.02 -29.45
CA GLU A 296 -15.75 12.67 -28.87
C GLU A 296 -16.58 11.70 -28.01
N ASP A 297 -16.80 10.47 -28.48
CA ASP A 297 -17.68 9.51 -27.84
C ASP A 297 -17.13 8.07 -27.80
N ILE A 298 -17.84 7.21 -27.06
CA ILE A 298 -17.45 5.80 -26.86
C ILE A 298 -17.49 5.01 -28.18
N SER A 299 -18.46 5.28 -29.05
CA SER A 299 -18.58 4.60 -30.36
C SER A 299 -17.35 4.88 -31.21
N GLN A 300 -16.88 6.12 -31.20
CA GLN A 300 -15.62 6.51 -31.87
C GLN A 300 -14.39 5.85 -31.26
N CYS A 301 -14.38 5.55 -29.96
CA CYS A 301 -13.28 4.77 -29.36
C CYS A 301 -13.15 3.39 -30.00
N TYR A 302 -14.27 2.67 -30.16
CA TYR A 302 -14.26 1.35 -30.78
C TYR A 302 -14.05 1.39 -32.30
N LEU A 303 -14.52 2.45 -32.98
CA LEU A 303 -14.22 2.67 -34.40
C LEU A 303 -12.71 2.91 -34.59
N ALA A 304 -12.10 3.76 -33.76
CA ALA A 304 -10.66 3.99 -33.78
C ALA A 304 -9.88 2.71 -33.56
N LEU A 305 -10.28 1.88 -32.57
CA LEU A 305 -9.68 0.58 -32.32
C LEU A 305 -9.77 -0.34 -33.57
N GLY A 306 -10.94 -0.41 -34.22
CA GLY A 306 -11.15 -1.19 -35.44
C GLY A 306 -10.23 -0.76 -36.58
N ILE A 307 -10.08 0.56 -36.80
CA ILE A 307 -9.17 1.11 -37.80
C ILE A 307 -7.72 0.72 -37.47
N LEU A 308 -7.30 0.86 -36.24
CA LEU A 308 -5.94 0.50 -35.82
C LEU A 308 -5.65 -0.99 -36.03
N HIS A 309 -6.54 -1.88 -35.60
CA HIS A 309 -6.37 -3.32 -35.70
C HIS A 309 -6.44 -3.87 -37.14
N THR A 310 -7.10 -3.16 -38.04
CA THR A 310 -7.13 -3.53 -39.47
C THR A 310 -5.88 -3.08 -40.24
N ASN A 311 -5.15 -2.10 -39.73
CA ASN A 311 -3.98 -1.54 -40.42
C ASN A 311 -2.64 -1.87 -39.73
N PHE A 312 -2.64 -2.24 -38.45
CA PHE A 312 -1.46 -2.64 -37.67
C PHE A 312 -1.68 -4.01 -37.01
N ASN A 313 -0.62 -4.74 -36.80
CA ASN A 313 -0.69 -6.03 -36.09
C ASN A 313 -0.74 -5.81 -34.57
N PRO A 314 -1.87 -6.17 -33.89
CA PRO A 314 -1.97 -5.99 -32.45
C PRO A 314 -1.31 -7.12 -31.67
N LEU A 315 -0.69 -6.83 -30.55
CA LEU A 315 -0.26 -7.79 -29.55
C LEU A 315 -1.44 -8.12 -28.62
N VAL A 316 -2.22 -9.14 -29.00
CA VAL A 316 -3.51 -9.50 -28.36
C VAL A 316 -3.37 -9.74 -26.85
N SER A 317 -2.28 -10.35 -26.40
CA SER A 317 -2.02 -10.61 -24.97
C SER A 317 -1.93 -9.35 -24.10
N ARG A 318 -1.78 -8.17 -24.73
CA ARG A 318 -1.71 -6.86 -24.05
C ARG A 318 -2.94 -5.98 -24.26
N PHE A 319 -3.94 -6.48 -24.97
CA PHE A 319 -5.20 -5.77 -25.14
C PHE A 319 -5.95 -5.67 -23.80
N LYS A 320 -6.45 -4.48 -23.47
CA LYS A 320 -7.25 -4.22 -22.28
C LYS A 320 -8.33 -3.21 -22.59
N ASP A 321 -9.56 -3.55 -22.27
CA ASP A 321 -10.72 -2.68 -22.42
C ASP A 321 -11.23 -2.24 -21.05
N TYR A 322 -10.78 -1.05 -20.63
CA TYR A 322 -11.23 -0.40 -19.40
C TYR A 322 -12.42 0.55 -19.64
N ILE A 323 -12.96 0.63 -20.88
CA ILE A 323 -14.24 1.29 -21.12
C ILE A 323 -15.37 0.36 -20.73
N ALA A 324 -15.30 -0.89 -21.20
CA ALA A 324 -16.25 -1.94 -20.82
C ALA A 324 -16.12 -2.35 -19.33
N LEU A 325 -14.91 -2.30 -18.77
CA LEU A 325 -14.60 -2.68 -17.39
C LEU A 325 -13.78 -1.58 -16.70
N PRO A 326 -14.43 -0.49 -16.24
CA PRO A 326 -13.74 0.62 -15.57
C PRO A 326 -12.99 0.19 -14.32
N LYS A 327 -11.86 0.85 -14.04
CA LYS A 327 -11.16 0.66 -12.77
C LYS A 327 -11.93 1.35 -11.61
N GLN A 328 -11.69 0.92 -10.36
CA GLN A 328 -12.34 1.51 -9.16
C GLN A 328 -12.15 3.03 -9.04
N ASN A 329 -11.03 3.55 -9.50
CA ASN A 329 -10.76 4.99 -9.51
C ASN A 329 -11.41 5.74 -10.70
N GLY A 330 -12.34 5.12 -11.41
CA GLY A 330 -13.03 5.71 -12.55
C GLY A 330 -12.21 5.78 -13.85
N TYR A 331 -11.00 5.22 -13.88
CA TYR A 331 -10.17 5.21 -15.08
C TYR A 331 -10.77 4.33 -16.18
N GLN A 332 -11.01 4.94 -17.34
CA GLN A 332 -11.57 4.31 -18.53
C GLN A 332 -10.70 4.59 -19.76
N THR A 333 -10.31 3.56 -20.49
CA THR A 333 -9.54 3.65 -21.74
C THR A 333 -9.44 2.29 -22.39
N ILE A 334 -9.25 2.24 -23.70
CA ILE A 334 -8.82 1.01 -24.40
C ILE A 334 -7.31 1.06 -24.56
N HIS A 335 -6.61 0.01 -24.14
CA HIS A 335 -5.18 -0.16 -24.37
C HIS A 335 -4.97 -1.24 -25.42
N THR A 336 -4.19 -0.91 -26.44
CA THR A 336 -3.72 -1.88 -27.43
C THR A 336 -2.25 -1.61 -27.76
N THR A 337 -1.45 -2.66 -27.89
CA THR A 337 -0.05 -2.56 -28.29
C THR A 337 0.05 -2.98 -29.74
N LEU A 338 0.63 -2.15 -30.60
CA LEU A 338 0.68 -2.27 -32.04
C LEU A 338 2.12 -2.39 -32.55
N PHE A 339 2.33 -3.20 -33.56
CA PHE A 339 3.57 -3.25 -34.28
C PHE A 339 3.50 -2.35 -35.52
N ASP A 340 4.40 -1.37 -35.62
CA ASP A 340 4.62 -0.53 -36.80
C ASP A 340 6.04 -0.72 -37.31
N SER A 341 6.24 -1.60 -38.25
CA SER A 341 7.51 -1.89 -38.93
C SER A 341 8.67 -2.20 -37.98
N LYS A 342 9.24 -1.19 -37.33
CA LYS A 342 10.38 -1.31 -36.39
C LYS A 342 10.02 -0.97 -34.96
N ASN A 343 8.85 -0.38 -34.72
CA ASN A 343 8.49 0.16 -33.43
C ASN A 343 7.31 -0.62 -32.83
N ILE A 344 7.33 -0.79 -31.51
CA ILE A 344 6.21 -1.29 -30.75
C ILE A 344 5.65 -0.12 -29.96
N ILE A 345 4.37 0.23 -30.22
CA ILE A 345 3.74 1.44 -29.70
C ILE A 345 2.45 1.05 -28.98
N GLU A 346 2.30 1.51 -27.73
CA GLU A 346 1.04 1.38 -26.99
C GLU A 346 0.07 2.49 -27.43
N ALA A 347 -1.10 2.16 -27.92
CA ALA A 347 -2.18 3.10 -28.17
C ALA A 347 -3.20 3.05 -27.03
N GLN A 348 -3.50 4.22 -26.46
CA GLN A 348 -4.51 4.44 -25.44
C GLN A 348 -5.65 5.28 -26.04
N ILE A 349 -6.83 4.66 -26.20
CA ILE A 349 -7.99 5.29 -26.84
C ILE A 349 -9.03 5.59 -25.79
N ARG A 350 -9.50 6.85 -25.72
CA ARG A 350 -10.51 7.29 -24.75
C ARG A 350 -11.20 8.56 -25.22
N THR A 351 -12.34 8.89 -24.63
CA THR A 351 -13.01 10.16 -24.92
C THR A 351 -12.31 11.32 -24.22
N PHE A 352 -12.59 12.57 -24.67
CA PHE A 352 -12.10 13.76 -23.99
C PHE A 352 -12.51 13.82 -22.51
N ASP A 353 -13.70 13.38 -22.15
CA ASP A 353 -14.15 13.38 -20.76
C ASP A 353 -13.49 12.29 -19.93
N MET A 354 -13.30 11.09 -20.49
CA MET A 354 -12.49 10.03 -19.83
C MET A 354 -11.05 10.49 -19.62
N HIS A 355 -10.51 11.32 -20.52
CA HIS A 355 -9.18 11.88 -20.36
C HIS A 355 -9.09 12.80 -19.15
N LYS A 356 -10.05 13.72 -18.98
CA LYS A 356 -10.12 14.60 -17.82
C LYS A 356 -10.17 13.82 -16.51
N ILE A 357 -11.01 12.77 -16.45
CA ILE A 357 -11.11 11.90 -15.28
C ILE A 357 -9.81 11.14 -15.04
N ALA A 358 -9.15 10.66 -16.09
CA ALA A 358 -7.90 9.91 -15.96
C ALA A 358 -6.70 10.74 -15.48
N GLU A 359 -6.69 12.07 -15.77
CA GLU A 359 -5.62 12.98 -15.34
C GLU A 359 -5.90 13.63 -13.98
N LEU A 360 -7.16 14.01 -13.72
CA LEU A 360 -7.55 14.76 -12.53
C LEU A 360 -8.23 13.88 -11.46
N GLY A 361 -8.62 12.65 -11.79
CA GLY A 361 -9.28 11.74 -10.86
C GLY A 361 -10.54 12.31 -10.23
N VAL A 362 -10.69 12.13 -8.93
CA VAL A 362 -11.82 12.68 -8.16
C VAL A 362 -11.87 14.22 -8.22
N ALA A 363 -10.75 14.89 -8.43
CA ALA A 363 -10.70 16.35 -8.54
C ALA A 363 -11.47 16.88 -9.78
N ALA A 364 -11.64 16.05 -10.83
CA ALA A 364 -12.45 16.41 -11.98
C ALA A 364 -13.91 16.74 -11.61
N HIS A 365 -14.46 16.13 -10.57
CA HIS A 365 -15.80 16.42 -10.10
C HIS A 365 -15.96 17.86 -9.61
N TRP A 366 -14.95 18.40 -8.89
CA TRP A 366 -14.96 19.79 -8.41
C TRP A 366 -14.60 20.81 -9.48
N LYS A 367 -13.91 20.38 -10.55
CA LYS A 367 -13.51 21.29 -11.63
C LYS A 367 -14.60 21.52 -12.67
N TYR A 368 -15.45 20.51 -12.95
CA TYR A 368 -16.36 20.55 -14.11
C TYR A 368 -17.86 20.50 -13.76
N LYS A 369 -18.24 20.30 -12.50
CA LYS A 369 -19.63 20.39 -12.06
C LYS A 369 -19.87 21.75 -11.39
N GLU A 370 -20.48 22.67 -12.11
CA GLU A 370 -20.98 23.94 -11.58
C GLU A 370 -22.25 23.70 -10.75
N GLY A 371 -22.26 24.14 -9.48
CA GLY A 371 -23.43 24.14 -8.60
C GLY A 371 -23.09 23.83 -7.12
N SER A 372 -23.62 24.66 -6.24
CA SER A 372 -23.33 24.68 -4.78
C SER A 372 -23.79 23.46 -3.95
N ASN A 373 -24.23 22.35 -4.59
CA ASN A 373 -24.73 21.15 -3.92
C ASN A 373 -24.12 19.86 -4.51
N VAL A 374 -22.85 19.87 -4.90
CA VAL A 374 -22.19 18.62 -5.31
C VAL A 374 -21.75 17.89 -4.06
N ALA A 375 -22.47 16.81 -3.71
CA ALA A 375 -22.04 15.90 -2.65
C ALA A 375 -20.60 15.44 -2.92
N THR A 376 -19.73 15.54 -1.92
CA THR A 376 -18.36 15.01 -1.95
C THR A 376 -18.39 13.56 -2.43
N PRO A 377 -17.60 13.17 -3.43
CA PRO A 377 -17.57 11.77 -3.87
C PRO A 377 -17.22 10.88 -2.68
N LYS A 378 -18.09 9.92 -2.37
CA LYS A 378 -17.80 8.92 -1.34
C LYS A 378 -16.63 8.08 -1.84
N LEU A 379 -15.55 8.11 -1.09
CA LEU A 379 -14.38 7.28 -1.35
C LEU A 379 -14.56 5.96 -0.57
N ASP A 380 -15.21 4.97 -1.21
CA ASP A 380 -15.56 3.70 -0.58
C ASP A 380 -14.36 3.01 0.08
N TRP A 381 -13.18 3.09 -0.52
CA TRP A 381 -11.94 2.56 0.05
C TRP A 381 -11.49 3.27 1.35
N LEU A 382 -11.77 4.57 1.49
CA LEU A 382 -11.55 5.30 2.76
C LEU A 382 -12.52 4.81 3.82
N THR A 383 -13.77 4.58 3.43
CA THR A 383 -14.81 4.04 4.33
C THR A 383 -14.45 2.61 4.76
N ASP A 384 -13.91 1.78 3.86
CA ASP A 384 -13.45 0.43 4.19
C ASP A 384 -12.28 0.45 5.18
N ILE A 385 -11.30 1.33 4.98
CA ILE A 385 -10.20 1.54 5.93
C ILE A 385 -10.75 2.09 7.26
N SER A 386 -11.75 2.98 7.24
CA SER A 386 -12.36 3.54 8.45
C SER A 386 -13.22 2.54 9.21
N MET A 387 -13.97 1.69 8.51
CA MET A 387 -14.76 0.63 9.17
C MET A 387 -13.86 -0.39 9.86
N GLN A 388 -12.64 -0.58 9.37
CA GLN A 388 -11.61 -1.33 10.10
C GLN A 388 -11.00 -0.51 11.23
N SER A 389 -11.04 0.82 11.15
CA SER A 389 -10.64 1.76 12.19
C SER A 389 -11.75 2.15 13.15
N ASN A 390 -13.00 1.67 13.01
CA ASN A 390 -14.11 1.78 14.02
C ASN A 390 -13.79 1.10 15.34
N ILE A 391 -12.64 1.14 15.53
CA ILE A 391 -11.79 1.02 16.67
C ILE A 391 -11.73 2.37 17.41
N GLU A 392 -12.72 3.22 17.21
CA GLU A 392 -12.87 4.43 18.05
C GLU A 392 -13.03 4.10 19.53
N ASN A 393 -13.23 2.83 19.86
CA ASN A 393 -13.40 2.35 21.23
C ASN A 393 -12.46 1.22 21.67
N SER A 394 -11.39 0.91 20.93
CA SER A 394 -10.38 -0.05 21.40
C SER A 394 -9.01 0.64 21.52
N GLU A 395 -8.60 0.89 22.76
CA GLU A 395 -7.28 1.41 23.16
C GLU A 395 -6.09 0.55 22.68
N ASN A 396 -6.32 -0.50 21.88
CA ASN A 396 -5.35 -1.55 21.56
C ASN A 396 -5.05 -1.76 20.08
N TYR A 397 -5.52 -0.91 19.14
CA TYR A 397 -5.09 -1.04 17.75
C TYR A 397 -3.87 -0.16 17.50
N ASN A 398 -2.77 -0.81 17.14
CA ASN A 398 -1.52 -0.12 16.89
C ASN A 398 -1.63 0.65 15.55
N ALA A 399 -1.37 1.95 15.56
CA ALA A 399 -1.35 2.80 14.35
C ALA A 399 -0.42 2.21 13.26
N VAL A 400 0.58 1.44 13.66
CA VAL A 400 1.51 0.72 12.77
C VAL A 400 0.79 -0.38 11.99
N GLU A 401 -0.11 -1.15 12.63
CA GLU A 401 -0.88 -2.20 11.93
C GLU A 401 -1.84 -1.62 10.89
N LEU A 402 -2.47 -0.48 11.21
CA LEU A 402 -3.31 0.25 10.26
C LEU A 402 -2.47 0.78 9.07
N TYR A 403 -1.28 1.29 9.35
CA TYR A 403 -0.34 1.79 8.35
C TYR A 403 0.11 0.67 7.40
N GLU A 404 0.55 -0.47 7.94
CA GLU A 404 0.97 -1.63 7.14
C GLU A 404 -0.20 -2.20 6.33
N TYR A 405 -1.39 -2.31 6.94
CA TYR A 405 -2.60 -2.74 6.23
C TYR A 405 -2.96 -1.80 5.07
N ALA A 406 -2.95 -0.49 5.31
CA ALA A 406 -3.26 0.49 4.29
C ALA A 406 -2.19 0.48 3.18
N LYS A 407 -0.92 0.34 3.53
CA LYS A 407 0.19 0.18 2.60
C LYS A 407 -0.03 -1.03 1.68
N GLU A 408 -0.34 -2.20 2.24
CA GLU A 408 -0.69 -3.38 1.45
C GLU A 408 -1.90 -3.13 0.53
N SER A 409 -2.96 -2.53 1.07
CA SER A 409 -4.21 -2.27 0.33
C SER A 409 -4.06 -1.27 -0.81
N LEU A 410 -3.14 -0.29 -0.67
CA LEU A 410 -2.92 0.76 -1.68
C LEU A 410 -2.18 0.26 -2.93
N TYR A 411 -1.37 -0.80 -2.81
CA TYR A 411 -0.54 -1.32 -3.91
C TYR A 411 -1.13 -2.52 -4.66
N ILE A 412 -2.24 -3.11 -4.18
CA ILE A 412 -2.80 -4.32 -4.80
C ILE A 412 -3.55 -3.96 -6.09
N GLU A 413 -3.19 -4.62 -7.19
CA GLU A 413 -3.99 -4.60 -8.42
C GLU A 413 -5.33 -5.30 -8.18
N ASP A 414 -6.40 -4.70 -8.67
CA ASP A 414 -7.73 -5.26 -8.52
C ASP A 414 -8.04 -6.26 -9.65
N ILE A 415 -8.85 -7.25 -9.34
CA ILE A 415 -9.42 -8.20 -10.30
C ILE A 415 -10.94 -7.97 -10.42
N ALA A 416 -11.47 -8.11 -11.62
CA ALA A 416 -12.92 -8.09 -11.85
C ALA A 416 -13.44 -9.55 -11.84
N VAL A 417 -14.45 -9.81 -11.03
CA VAL A 417 -15.11 -11.10 -10.86
C VAL A 417 -16.59 -10.94 -11.15
N TYR A 418 -17.20 -11.90 -11.79
CA TYR A 418 -18.59 -11.81 -12.24
C TYR A 418 -19.52 -12.67 -11.40
N SER A 419 -20.71 -12.15 -11.10
CA SER A 419 -21.81 -13.02 -10.66
C SER A 419 -22.40 -13.80 -11.85
N PRO A 420 -23.16 -14.91 -11.62
CA PRO A 420 -23.85 -15.61 -12.69
C PRO A 420 -24.86 -14.76 -13.47
N LYS A 421 -25.26 -13.60 -12.91
CA LYS A 421 -26.16 -12.63 -13.55
C LYS A 421 -25.43 -11.57 -14.36
N GLY A 422 -24.07 -11.62 -14.38
CA GLY A 422 -23.24 -10.63 -15.09
C GLY A 422 -22.91 -9.38 -14.28
N GLU A 423 -23.26 -9.31 -12.98
CA GLU A 423 -22.84 -8.22 -12.12
C GLU A 423 -21.33 -8.30 -11.86
N ILE A 424 -20.65 -7.17 -11.86
CA ILE A 424 -19.21 -7.07 -11.72
C ILE A 424 -18.85 -6.69 -10.28
N PHE A 425 -17.95 -7.47 -9.68
CA PHE A 425 -17.38 -7.20 -8.37
C PHE A 425 -15.87 -7.01 -8.50
N THR A 426 -15.37 -5.92 -7.99
CA THR A 426 -13.94 -5.63 -7.99
C THR A 426 -13.33 -6.03 -6.66
N LEU A 427 -12.33 -6.90 -6.71
CA LEU A 427 -11.65 -7.44 -5.53
C LEU A 427 -10.14 -7.25 -5.65
N PRO A 428 -9.40 -7.14 -4.55
CA PRO A 428 -7.95 -7.09 -4.59
C PRO A 428 -7.38 -8.40 -5.15
N ARG A 429 -6.30 -8.32 -5.91
CA ARG A 429 -5.61 -9.50 -6.45
C ARG A 429 -5.20 -10.45 -5.33
N GLY A 430 -5.49 -11.72 -5.49
CA GLY A 430 -5.28 -12.74 -4.46
C GLY A 430 -6.46 -12.91 -3.51
N ALA A 431 -7.54 -12.16 -3.70
CA ALA A 431 -8.80 -12.38 -2.98
C ALA A 431 -9.34 -13.80 -3.23
N THR A 432 -9.99 -14.32 -2.22
CA THR A 432 -10.57 -15.66 -2.23
C THR A 432 -12.06 -15.62 -2.58
N VAL A 433 -12.62 -16.78 -2.85
CA VAL A 433 -14.07 -16.95 -3.00
C VAL A 433 -14.83 -16.44 -1.76
N LEU A 434 -14.24 -16.56 -0.58
CA LEU A 434 -14.84 -16.05 0.67
C LEU A 434 -14.87 -14.53 0.70
N ASP A 435 -13.81 -13.86 0.21
CA ASP A 435 -13.80 -12.40 0.02
C ASP A 435 -14.97 -11.96 -0.85
N TYR A 436 -15.14 -12.63 -2.00
CA TYR A 436 -16.26 -12.39 -2.91
C TYR A 436 -17.62 -12.59 -2.22
N ALA A 437 -17.78 -13.66 -1.42
CA ALA A 437 -19.03 -13.91 -0.72
C ALA A 437 -19.40 -12.80 0.27
N TYR A 438 -18.43 -12.27 1.00
CA TYR A 438 -18.62 -11.12 1.90
C TYR A 438 -18.85 -9.82 1.12
N GLU A 439 -18.23 -9.67 -0.06
CA GLU A 439 -18.43 -8.49 -0.90
C GLU A 439 -19.85 -8.41 -1.43
N VAL A 440 -20.40 -9.52 -1.88
CA VAL A 440 -21.81 -9.60 -2.30
C VAL A 440 -22.73 -9.22 -1.14
N HIS A 441 -22.60 -9.87 0.00
CA HIS A 441 -23.34 -9.53 1.22
C HIS A 441 -22.78 -10.26 2.43
N THR A 442 -22.71 -9.60 3.60
CA THR A 442 -22.21 -10.18 4.86
C THR A 442 -22.91 -11.50 5.24
N LYS A 443 -24.25 -11.61 5.03
CA LYS A 443 -24.98 -12.86 5.27
C LYS A 443 -24.51 -13.97 4.34
N ILE A 444 -24.24 -13.67 3.06
CA ILE A 444 -23.75 -14.67 2.09
C ILE A 444 -22.39 -15.20 2.55
N GLY A 445 -21.48 -14.33 2.98
CA GLY A 445 -20.18 -14.71 3.54
C GLY A 445 -20.29 -15.62 4.77
N LEU A 446 -21.18 -15.29 5.70
CA LEU A 446 -21.42 -16.06 6.94
C LEU A 446 -22.01 -17.46 6.69
N TYR A 447 -22.86 -17.60 5.71
CA TYR A 447 -23.53 -18.86 5.38
C TYR A 447 -22.87 -19.59 4.21
N ALA A 448 -21.75 -19.09 3.69
CA ALA A 448 -21.05 -19.72 2.58
C ALA A 448 -20.52 -21.10 2.95
N LYS A 449 -20.89 -22.12 2.16
CA LYS A 449 -20.48 -23.52 2.35
C LYS A 449 -19.43 -23.95 1.30
N SER A 450 -19.64 -23.57 0.05
CA SER A 450 -18.77 -23.86 -1.08
C SER A 450 -19.10 -22.89 -2.21
N ALA A 451 -18.35 -22.94 -3.30
CA ALA A 451 -18.67 -22.16 -4.49
C ALA A 451 -18.41 -22.95 -5.78
N TYR A 452 -18.93 -22.39 -6.88
CA TYR A 452 -18.57 -22.77 -8.23
C TYR A 452 -17.85 -21.60 -8.88
N VAL A 453 -16.62 -21.81 -9.33
CA VAL A 453 -15.85 -20.86 -10.13
C VAL A 453 -15.77 -21.43 -11.54
N ASN A 454 -16.24 -20.67 -12.53
CA ASN A 454 -16.31 -21.13 -13.93
C ASN A 454 -16.98 -22.51 -14.08
N ARG A 455 -18.05 -22.76 -13.31
CA ARG A 455 -18.83 -24.02 -13.22
C ARG A 455 -18.11 -25.17 -12.49
N ILE A 456 -16.88 -24.99 -12.00
CA ILE A 456 -16.13 -26.00 -11.22
C ILE A 456 -16.35 -25.72 -9.74
N LYS A 457 -16.71 -26.76 -8.96
CA LYS A 457 -16.89 -26.64 -7.51
C LYS A 457 -15.53 -26.49 -6.82
N VAL A 458 -15.40 -25.46 -5.99
CA VAL A 458 -14.15 -25.11 -5.30
C VAL A 458 -14.38 -24.80 -3.81
N PRO A 459 -13.35 -24.93 -2.96
CA PRO A 459 -13.34 -24.47 -1.59
C PRO A 459 -13.45 -22.93 -1.48
N LEU A 460 -13.90 -22.42 -0.31
CA LEU A 460 -14.08 -20.99 -0.08
C LEU A 460 -12.76 -20.19 -0.08
N LEU A 461 -11.64 -20.80 0.26
CA LEU A 461 -10.32 -20.15 0.27
C LEU A 461 -9.58 -20.23 -1.08
N THR A 462 -10.24 -20.69 -2.13
CA THR A 462 -9.67 -20.67 -3.48
C THR A 462 -9.47 -19.23 -3.95
N LYS A 463 -8.26 -18.91 -4.40
CA LYS A 463 -7.93 -17.58 -4.95
C LYS A 463 -8.61 -17.37 -6.28
N LEU A 464 -9.20 -16.19 -6.46
CA LEU A 464 -9.88 -15.80 -7.69
C LEU A 464 -8.93 -15.14 -8.68
N LYS A 465 -9.27 -15.24 -9.96
CA LYS A 465 -8.58 -14.62 -11.09
C LYS A 465 -9.48 -13.62 -11.79
N ASN A 466 -8.85 -12.69 -12.49
CA ASN A 466 -9.60 -11.72 -13.31
C ASN A 466 -10.46 -12.45 -14.35
N GLY A 467 -11.74 -12.11 -14.44
CA GLY A 467 -12.69 -12.74 -15.37
C GLY A 467 -13.45 -13.96 -14.83
N ASP A 468 -13.17 -14.41 -13.60
CA ASP A 468 -13.86 -15.56 -13.01
C ASP A 468 -15.35 -15.29 -12.79
N ILE A 469 -16.20 -16.26 -13.10
CA ILE A 469 -17.64 -16.27 -12.81
C ILE A 469 -17.87 -17.10 -11.55
N VAL A 470 -18.36 -16.46 -10.48
CA VAL A 470 -18.46 -17.07 -9.15
C VAL A 470 -19.89 -17.18 -8.67
N ARG A 471 -20.29 -18.39 -8.30
CA ARG A 471 -21.59 -18.68 -7.67
C ARG A 471 -21.36 -19.26 -6.28
N ILE A 472 -21.83 -18.58 -5.24
CA ILE A 472 -21.76 -19.06 -3.85
C ILE A 472 -22.88 -20.05 -3.58
N VAL A 473 -22.57 -21.10 -2.85
CA VAL A 473 -23.55 -22.06 -2.27
C VAL A 473 -23.58 -21.81 -0.78
N THR A 474 -24.74 -21.46 -0.27
CA THR A 474 -24.97 -21.18 1.15
C THR A 474 -25.52 -22.39 1.90
N SER A 475 -25.31 -22.44 3.20
CA SER A 475 -25.90 -23.39 4.16
C SER A 475 -27.05 -22.72 4.91
N ASN A 476 -27.87 -23.48 5.62
CA ASN A 476 -28.86 -22.96 6.56
C ASN A 476 -28.23 -22.57 7.91
N GLU A 477 -27.02 -23.05 8.19
CA GLU A 477 -26.26 -22.74 9.40
C GLU A 477 -25.10 -21.78 9.10
N LYS A 478 -24.72 -20.97 10.07
CA LYS A 478 -23.56 -20.09 9.96
C LYS A 478 -22.31 -20.96 9.93
N LEU A 479 -21.52 -20.81 8.88
CA LEU A 479 -20.26 -21.51 8.68
C LEU A 479 -19.12 -20.48 8.66
N TYR A 480 -18.48 -20.26 9.81
CA TYR A 480 -17.31 -19.40 9.88
C TYR A 480 -16.21 -20.07 10.70
N ARG A 481 -14.97 -19.80 10.30
CA ARG A 481 -13.77 -20.22 11.05
C ARG A 481 -12.90 -19.00 11.30
N CYS A 482 -12.46 -18.80 12.53
CA CYS A 482 -11.68 -17.63 12.90
C CYS A 482 -10.31 -17.62 12.20
N SER A 483 -9.73 -18.79 11.90
CA SER A 483 -8.51 -18.93 11.09
C SER A 483 -8.63 -18.41 9.65
N TRP A 484 -9.84 -18.17 9.14
CA TRP A 484 -10.03 -17.61 7.81
C TRP A 484 -9.63 -16.13 7.72
N VAL A 485 -9.53 -15.43 8.86
CA VAL A 485 -9.12 -14.01 8.90
C VAL A 485 -7.76 -13.78 8.24
N ASP A 486 -6.85 -14.75 8.37
CA ASP A 486 -5.49 -14.66 7.81
C ASP A 486 -5.45 -15.01 6.31
N SER A 487 -6.48 -15.72 5.82
CA SER A 487 -6.57 -16.18 4.43
C SER A 487 -7.31 -15.21 3.51
N VAL A 488 -8.21 -14.38 4.06
CA VAL A 488 -8.97 -13.39 3.27
C VAL A 488 -8.17 -12.10 3.07
N LYS A 489 -8.46 -11.40 1.98
CA LYS A 489 -7.75 -10.18 1.60
C LYS A 489 -8.57 -8.89 1.83
N THR A 490 -9.90 -8.96 1.65
CA THR A 490 -10.74 -7.77 1.77
C THR A 490 -10.94 -7.36 3.23
N GLY A 491 -10.97 -6.04 3.45
CA GLY A 491 -11.26 -5.48 4.76
C GLY A 491 -12.62 -5.86 5.29
N LYS A 492 -13.60 -5.91 4.42
CA LYS A 492 -14.98 -6.29 4.74
C LYS A 492 -15.08 -7.72 5.26
N ALA A 493 -14.39 -8.67 4.61
CA ALA A 493 -14.33 -10.05 5.08
C ALA A 493 -13.58 -10.16 6.41
N LYS A 494 -12.40 -9.52 6.54
CA LYS A 494 -11.61 -9.50 7.78
C LYS A 494 -12.40 -8.93 8.95
N ALA A 495 -13.06 -7.77 8.76
CA ALA A 495 -13.88 -7.12 9.80
C ALA A 495 -15.05 -7.99 10.22
N ALA A 496 -15.80 -8.57 9.26
CA ALA A 496 -16.93 -9.44 9.54
C ALA A 496 -16.49 -10.71 10.31
N ILE A 497 -15.42 -11.37 9.89
CA ILE A 497 -14.90 -12.56 10.58
C ILE A 497 -14.45 -12.21 12.00
N ARG A 498 -13.69 -11.11 12.17
CA ARG A 498 -13.22 -10.65 13.49
C ARG A 498 -14.36 -10.35 14.45
N GLU A 499 -15.41 -9.69 13.98
CA GLU A 499 -16.58 -9.38 14.81
C GLU A 499 -17.24 -10.65 15.33
N PHE A 500 -17.47 -11.65 14.47
CA PHE A 500 -18.04 -12.93 14.89
C PHE A 500 -17.11 -13.73 15.80
N CYS A 501 -15.79 -13.60 15.60
CA CYS A 501 -14.80 -14.31 16.42
C CYS A 501 -14.41 -13.57 17.70
N ARG A 502 -14.86 -12.32 17.88
CA ARG A 502 -14.44 -11.44 18.99
C ARG A 502 -14.66 -12.06 20.36
N GLN A 503 -15.80 -12.71 20.57
CA GLN A 503 -16.08 -13.39 21.84
C GLN A 503 -15.17 -14.62 22.00
N LYS A 504 -15.03 -15.44 20.95
CA LYS A 504 -14.15 -16.62 20.95
C LYS A 504 -12.70 -16.25 21.26
N ILE A 505 -12.18 -15.16 20.67
CA ILE A 505 -10.83 -14.64 20.96
C ILE A 505 -10.69 -14.28 22.44
N LYS A 506 -11.72 -13.63 23.01
CA LYS A 506 -11.72 -13.25 24.42
C LYS A 506 -11.69 -14.47 25.34
N ASP A 507 -12.46 -15.50 25.00
CA ASP A 507 -12.56 -16.73 25.80
C ASP A 507 -11.27 -17.56 25.68
N VAL A 508 -10.69 -17.70 24.49
CA VAL A 508 -9.40 -18.37 24.27
C VAL A 508 -8.29 -17.65 25.04
N ASN A 509 -8.21 -16.32 24.96
CA ASN A 509 -7.18 -15.56 25.70
C ASN A 509 -7.33 -15.70 27.21
N LEU A 510 -8.56 -15.70 27.70
CA LEU A 510 -8.84 -15.87 29.10
C LEU A 510 -8.39 -17.25 29.60
N GLN A 511 -8.81 -18.32 28.94
CA GLN A 511 -8.47 -19.68 29.30
C GLN A 511 -6.95 -19.93 29.17
N SER A 512 -6.32 -19.47 28.08
CA SER A 512 -4.88 -19.58 27.90
C SER A 512 -4.09 -18.90 29.02
N SER A 513 -4.49 -17.69 29.40
CA SER A 513 -3.84 -16.96 30.51
C SER A 513 -3.93 -17.72 31.83
N ILE A 514 -5.10 -18.28 32.14
CA ILE A 514 -5.30 -19.08 33.35
C ILE A 514 -4.49 -20.38 33.30
N ASN A 515 -4.52 -21.12 32.20
CA ASN A 515 -3.80 -22.38 32.06
C ASN A 515 -2.28 -22.17 32.14
N ILE A 516 -1.75 -21.08 31.57
CA ILE A 516 -0.33 -20.72 31.69
C ILE A 516 0.04 -20.43 33.16
N LEU A 517 -0.73 -19.63 33.88
CA LEU A 517 -0.48 -19.31 35.29
C LEU A 517 -0.65 -20.54 36.19
N SER A 518 -1.65 -21.37 35.94
CA SER A 518 -1.89 -22.62 36.62
C SER A 518 -0.66 -23.57 36.52
N PHE A 519 -0.07 -23.65 35.32
CA PHE A 519 1.15 -24.44 35.10
C PHE A 519 2.36 -23.82 35.80
N VAL A 520 2.54 -22.50 35.76
CA VAL A 520 3.66 -21.79 36.43
C VAL A 520 3.65 -22.05 37.95
N PHE A 521 2.49 -21.92 38.59
CA PHE A 521 2.35 -22.03 40.04
C PHE A 521 2.04 -23.43 40.52
N ASN A 522 1.68 -24.32 39.60
CA ASN A 522 1.21 -25.70 39.89
C ASN A 522 0.00 -25.67 40.86
N GLU A 523 -0.95 -24.76 40.57
CA GLU A 523 -2.16 -24.55 41.34
C GLU A 523 -3.41 -24.68 40.44
N PRO A 524 -4.57 -25.11 40.98
CA PRO A 524 -5.78 -25.23 40.21
C PRO A 524 -6.23 -23.86 39.61
N ASN A 525 -6.91 -23.91 38.47
CA ASN A 525 -7.43 -22.70 37.81
C ASN A 525 -8.30 -21.84 38.75
N SER A 526 -9.09 -22.45 39.64
CA SER A 526 -9.90 -21.74 40.61
C SER A 526 -9.10 -20.87 41.57
N THR A 527 -7.98 -21.39 42.05
CA THR A 527 -7.05 -20.67 42.94
C THR A 527 -6.40 -19.50 42.19
N ILE A 528 -6.01 -19.70 40.94
CA ILE A 528 -5.45 -18.63 40.11
C ILE A 528 -6.49 -17.51 39.87
N TYR A 529 -7.74 -17.84 39.62
CA TYR A 529 -8.83 -16.85 39.52
C TYR A 529 -8.96 -16.01 40.80
N GLU A 530 -8.97 -16.62 41.98
CA GLU A 530 -9.03 -15.94 43.25
C GLU A 530 -7.87 -14.96 43.46
N TRP A 531 -6.62 -15.38 43.12
CA TRP A 531 -5.45 -14.52 43.22
C TRP A 531 -5.50 -13.30 42.29
N ILE A 532 -6.01 -13.51 41.07
CA ILE A 532 -6.18 -12.45 40.08
C ILE A 532 -7.24 -11.44 40.50
N GLU A 533 -8.33 -11.91 41.10
CA GLU A 533 -9.37 -11.04 41.66
C GLU A 533 -8.81 -10.21 42.83
N ASN A 534 -8.07 -10.81 43.73
CA ASN A 534 -7.44 -10.13 44.85
C ASN A 534 -6.47 -9.02 44.43
N GLU A 535 -5.86 -9.14 43.25
CA GLU A 535 -4.96 -8.13 42.66
C GLU A 535 -5.69 -7.12 41.73
N ASN A 536 -7.02 -7.19 41.61
CA ASN A 536 -7.81 -6.38 40.70
C ASN A 536 -7.37 -6.48 39.21
N LEU A 537 -6.80 -7.62 38.81
CA LEU A 537 -6.29 -7.86 37.47
C LEU A 537 -7.34 -8.46 36.51
N SER A 538 -8.58 -8.70 36.96
CA SER A 538 -9.64 -9.37 36.18
C SER A 538 -9.89 -8.73 34.81
N ARG A 539 -9.82 -7.41 34.70
CA ARG A 539 -9.99 -6.68 33.42
C ARG A 539 -8.81 -6.86 32.45
N LYS A 540 -7.59 -7.10 32.96
CA LYS A 540 -6.36 -7.23 32.17
C LYS A 540 -5.94 -8.69 31.95
N MET A 541 -6.67 -9.64 32.53
CA MET A 541 -6.31 -11.06 32.50
C MET A 541 -6.07 -11.61 31.09
N ARG A 542 -6.85 -11.16 30.11
CA ARG A 542 -6.72 -11.59 28.71
C ARG A 542 -5.44 -11.13 28.04
N GLN A 543 -4.69 -10.20 28.64
CA GLN A 543 -3.42 -9.68 28.11
C GLN A 543 -2.22 -10.51 28.52
N ILE A 544 -2.38 -11.37 29.54
CA ILE A 544 -1.29 -12.19 30.11
C ILE A 544 -0.71 -13.15 29.07
N CYS A 545 -1.56 -13.76 28.24
CA CYS A 545 -1.11 -14.68 27.16
C CYS A 545 -0.70 -13.98 25.87
N VAL A 546 -0.69 -12.64 25.84
CA VAL A 546 -0.40 -11.84 24.61
C VAL A 546 0.86 -11.01 24.78
N ASN A 547 1.23 -10.63 26.01
CA ASN A 547 2.36 -9.74 26.28
C ASN A 547 3.32 -10.36 27.30
N SER A 548 4.53 -10.70 26.86
CA SER A 548 5.56 -11.37 27.68
C SER A 548 6.03 -10.55 28.88
N LEU A 549 6.14 -9.23 28.73
CA LEU A 549 6.51 -8.35 29.85
C LEU A 549 5.40 -8.32 30.91
N PHE A 550 4.16 -8.12 30.47
CA PHE A 550 3.01 -8.12 31.38
C PHE A 550 2.83 -9.50 32.05
N PHE A 551 3.06 -10.60 31.32
CA PHE A 551 3.07 -11.94 31.91
C PHE A 551 4.08 -12.08 33.05
N LYS A 552 5.35 -11.64 32.84
CA LYS A 552 6.39 -11.66 33.86
C LYS A 552 6.01 -10.82 35.08
N ASP A 553 5.46 -9.63 34.86
CA ASP A 553 5.00 -8.73 35.93
C ASP A 553 3.90 -9.38 36.76
N VAL A 554 2.91 -10.00 36.12
CA VAL A 554 1.82 -10.71 36.81
C VAL A 554 2.34 -11.89 37.60
N VAL A 555 3.24 -12.70 37.04
CA VAL A 555 3.87 -13.80 37.79
C VAL A 555 4.61 -13.28 39.03
N ASN A 556 5.35 -12.17 38.91
CA ASN A 556 6.04 -11.56 40.05
C ASN A 556 5.07 -11.05 41.12
N MET A 557 3.93 -10.48 40.75
CA MET A 557 2.91 -10.03 41.70
C MET A 557 2.23 -11.20 42.42
N LEU A 558 1.93 -12.28 41.71
CA LEU A 558 1.23 -13.44 42.26
C LEU A 558 2.11 -14.36 43.12
N LYS A 559 3.44 -14.26 43.03
CA LYS A 559 4.39 -15.05 43.86
C LYS A 559 4.08 -15.00 45.38
N LYS A 560 3.55 -13.88 45.88
CA LYS A 560 3.21 -13.69 47.29
C LYS A 560 2.10 -14.61 47.80
N TYR A 561 1.24 -15.12 46.90
CA TYR A 561 0.17 -16.07 47.24
C TYR A 561 0.59 -17.52 47.23
N ALA A 562 1.75 -17.84 46.66
CA ALA A 562 2.24 -19.21 46.60
C ALA A 562 2.66 -19.68 47.99
N ARG A 563 2.18 -20.86 48.43
CA ARG A 563 2.31 -21.38 49.81
C ARG A 563 3.76 -21.62 50.32
N LYS A 564 4.78 -21.54 49.45
CA LYS A 564 6.20 -21.71 49.79
C LYS A 564 6.99 -20.45 49.43
N SER A 565 6.76 -19.36 50.17
CA SER A 565 7.37 -18.05 49.90
C SER A 565 8.91 -18.01 49.95
N TYR A 566 9.57 -18.97 50.61
CA TYR A 566 11.03 -19.09 50.69
C TYR A 566 11.67 -19.73 49.45
N LEU A 567 10.88 -20.14 48.45
CA LEU A 567 11.36 -20.71 47.20
C LEU A 567 11.02 -19.79 46.01
N PHE A 568 11.18 -18.48 46.17
CA PHE A 568 10.85 -17.49 45.13
C PHE A 568 11.50 -17.76 43.78
N ASP A 569 12.72 -18.30 43.76
CA ASP A 569 13.44 -18.66 42.53
C ASP A 569 12.75 -19.77 41.72
N LYS A 570 11.86 -20.58 42.35
CA LYS A 570 11.12 -21.64 41.69
C LYS A 570 10.12 -21.07 40.67
N TYR A 571 9.65 -19.84 40.87
CA TYR A 571 8.65 -19.18 40.00
C TYR A 571 9.29 -18.12 39.10
N GLU A 572 10.63 -18.11 38.98
CA GLU A 572 11.31 -17.21 38.08
C GLU A 572 11.08 -17.66 36.62
N ILE A 573 10.52 -16.77 35.77
CA ILE A 573 10.30 -17.06 34.35
C ILE A 573 11.61 -16.88 33.60
N LYS A 574 12.07 -17.96 32.99
CA LYS A 574 13.28 -18.00 32.14
C LYS A 574 12.90 -18.02 30.68
N GLU A 575 13.65 -17.29 29.86
CA GLU A 575 13.54 -17.33 28.40
C GLU A 575 14.34 -18.51 27.87
N GLN A 576 13.68 -19.40 27.15
CA GLN A 576 14.29 -20.53 26.47
C GLN A 576 14.08 -20.31 24.94
N LYS A 577 15.19 -20.10 24.23
CA LYS A 577 15.16 -19.81 22.79
C LYS A 577 15.29 -21.09 22.00
N PHE A 578 14.31 -21.36 21.17
CA PHE A 578 14.33 -22.33 20.11
C PHE A 578 14.50 -21.59 18.77
N GLU A 579 14.69 -22.30 17.68
CA GLU A 579 15.07 -21.73 16.39
C GLU A 579 14.24 -20.49 15.96
N ASN A 580 12.93 -20.58 16.07
CA ASN A 580 12.00 -19.50 15.65
C ASN A 580 11.05 -19.03 16.77
N ILE A 581 11.14 -19.62 17.96
CA ILE A 581 10.21 -19.38 19.06
C ILE A 581 10.99 -19.12 20.34
N THR A 582 10.54 -18.14 21.11
CA THR A 582 10.96 -17.92 22.49
C THR A 582 9.88 -18.43 23.43
N VAL A 583 10.25 -19.33 24.32
CA VAL A 583 9.39 -19.92 25.35
C VAL A 583 9.70 -19.27 26.69
N TYR A 584 8.65 -18.85 27.38
CA TYR A 584 8.73 -18.23 28.70
C TYR A 584 8.15 -19.19 29.73
N SER A 585 9.01 -19.82 30.54
CA SER A 585 8.59 -20.80 31.54
C SER A 585 9.55 -20.86 32.70
N ASN A 586 9.06 -21.26 33.90
CA ASN A 586 9.87 -21.62 35.02
C ASN A 586 10.26 -23.13 35.02
N HIS A 587 9.73 -23.89 34.06
CA HIS A 587 10.07 -25.28 33.81
C HIS A 587 11.05 -25.41 32.64
N LYS A 588 11.95 -26.40 32.69
CA LYS A 588 12.82 -26.69 31.55
C LYS A 588 12.03 -27.43 30.47
N ILE A 589 12.05 -26.92 29.28
CA ILE A 589 11.42 -27.52 28.09
C ILE A 589 12.52 -28.27 27.33
N ALA A 590 12.27 -29.54 27.02
CA ALA A 590 13.25 -30.40 26.36
C ALA A 590 13.24 -30.22 24.84
N ASN A 591 12.04 -30.17 24.24
CA ASN A 591 11.86 -30.01 22.78
C ASN A 591 10.60 -29.24 22.45
N MET A 592 10.52 -28.81 21.20
CA MET A 592 9.40 -28.05 20.65
C MET A 592 9.06 -28.57 19.25
N ASP A 593 7.79 -28.89 19.03
CA ASP A 593 7.29 -29.36 17.75
C ASP A 593 6.03 -28.62 17.31
N PHE A 594 5.81 -28.52 15.99
CA PHE A 594 4.58 -28.02 15.41
C PHE A 594 3.64 -29.18 15.11
N ASP A 595 2.38 -29.09 15.53
CA ASP A 595 1.41 -30.16 15.25
C ASP A 595 0.99 -30.15 13.76
N PHE A 596 0.86 -31.33 13.19
CA PHE A 596 0.48 -31.54 11.79
C PHE A 596 -0.96 -31.10 11.49
N CYS A 597 -1.80 -30.85 12.49
CA CYS A 597 -3.22 -30.51 12.29
C CYS A 597 -3.44 -29.09 11.75
N CYS A 598 -2.54 -28.14 11.97
CA CYS A 598 -2.75 -26.73 11.65
C CYS A 598 -1.55 -26.00 11.06
N HIS A 599 -0.34 -26.51 11.18
CA HIS A 599 0.89 -25.94 10.62
C HIS A 599 0.99 -24.40 10.72
N PRO A 600 1.05 -23.83 11.93
CA PRO A 600 1.11 -22.38 12.09
C PRO A 600 2.35 -21.82 11.39
N LYS A 601 2.17 -20.71 10.70
CA LYS A 601 3.24 -20.00 10.00
C LYS A 601 3.74 -18.85 10.88
N ARG A 602 4.94 -18.40 10.61
CA ARG A 602 5.49 -17.24 11.29
C ARG A 602 4.57 -16.03 11.16
N GLY A 603 4.27 -15.38 12.28
CA GLY A 603 3.31 -14.28 12.36
C GLY A 603 1.89 -14.69 12.75
N ASP A 604 1.54 -15.98 12.66
CA ASP A 604 0.25 -16.47 13.15
C ASP A 604 0.22 -16.40 14.69
N GLU A 605 -0.97 -16.19 15.25
CA GLU A 605 -1.15 -16.34 16.71
C GLU A 605 -1.09 -17.81 17.11
N ILE A 606 -0.18 -18.14 18.03
CA ILE A 606 0.13 -19.51 18.44
C ILE A 606 -0.17 -19.77 19.90
N LEU A 607 -0.50 -21.03 20.22
CA LEU A 607 -0.64 -21.58 21.56
C LEU A 607 0.32 -22.75 21.73
N ALA A 608 0.91 -22.88 22.92
CA ALA A 608 1.86 -23.94 23.24
C ALA A 608 1.37 -24.78 24.42
N PHE A 609 1.13 -26.05 24.17
CA PHE A 609 0.71 -27.03 25.18
C PHE A 609 1.87 -27.91 25.59
N VAL A 610 1.93 -28.29 26.87
CA VAL A 610 2.97 -29.12 27.43
C VAL A 610 2.54 -30.59 27.42
N GLU A 611 3.32 -31.43 26.74
CA GLU A 611 3.14 -32.88 26.70
C GLU A 611 4.44 -33.60 27.05
N SER A 612 4.48 -34.29 28.17
CA SER A 612 5.63 -35.08 28.62
C SER A 612 6.99 -34.34 28.66
N GLY A 613 6.95 -33.02 29.01
CA GLY A 613 8.15 -32.18 29.08
C GLY A 613 8.56 -31.52 27.76
N ASN A 614 7.87 -31.83 26.66
CA ASN A 614 7.97 -31.15 25.37
C ASN A 614 6.80 -30.18 25.19
N ILE A 615 6.88 -29.28 24.23
CA ILE A 615 5.79 -28.43 23.85
C ILE A 615 5.35 -28.70 22.43
N VAL A 616 4.02 -28.65 22.22
CA VAL A 616 3.41 -28.76 20.91
C VAL A 616 2.70 -27.46 20.58
N LEU A 617 3.04 -26.90 19.44
CA LEU A 617 2.54 -25.63 18.98
C LEU A 617 1.34 -25.81 18.05
N HIS A 618 0.30 -25.04 18.29
CA HIS A 618 -0.90 -24.98 17.46
C HIS A 618 -1.21 -23.54 17.08
N HIS A 619 -1.86 -23.39 15.94
CA HIS A 619 -2.54 -22.12 15.62
C HIS A 619 -3.63 -21.87 16.67
N LYS A 620 -3.77 -20.64 17.14
CA LYS A 620 -4.71 -20.24 18.21
C LYS A 620 -6.16 -20.68 17.99
N PHE A 621 -6.59 -20.76 16.74
CA PHE A 621 -7.93 -21.15 16.36
C PHE A 621 -8.02 -22.56 15.75
N CYS A 622 -7.08 -23.42 16.09
CA CYS A 622 -7.10 -24.83 15.72
C CYS A 622 -8.13 -25.58 16.56
N ASN A 623 -8.93 -26.45 15.96
CA ASN A 623 -9.94 -27.25 16.68
C ASN A 623 -9.28 -28.10 17.77
N LYS A 624 -8.14 -28.72 17.50
CA LYS A 624 -7.41 -29.52 18.48
C LYS A 624 -6.91 -28.66 19.65
N ALA A 625 -6.44 -27.45 19.37
CA ALA A 625 -6.06 -26.51 20.43
C ALA A 625 -7.25 -26.09 21.30
N GLU A 626 -8.43 -25.96 20.71
CA GLU A 626 -9.69 -25.66 21.42
C GLU A 626 -10.06 -26.80 22.38
N GLU A 627 -10.04 -28.05 21.92
CA GLU A 627 -10.26 -29.24 22.76
C GLU A 627 -9.23 -29.31 23.91
N MET A 628 -7.96 -29.06 23.63
CA MET A 628 -6.90 -29.04 24.64
C MET A 628 -7.08 -27.91 25.66
N LEU A 629 -7.61 -26.75 25.25
CA LEU A 629 -7.96 -25.65 26.15
C LEU A 629 -9.12 -26.01 27.06
N GLU A 630 -10.20 -26.63 26.54
CA GLU A 630 -11.34 -27.10 27.29
C GLU A 630 -10.94 -28.18 28.33
N ASP A 631 -10.02 -29.07 27.94
CA ASP A 631 -9.42 -30.08 28.81
C ASP A 631 -8.43 -29.50 29.85
N LYS A 632 -8.22 -28.17 29.83
CA LYS A 632 -7.30 -27.46 30.75
C LYS A 632 -5.87 -28.02 30.70
N LYS A 633 -5.41 -28.44 29.52
CA LYS A 633 -4.03 -28.94 29.35
C LYS A 633 -3.01 -27.88 29.78
N PRO A 634 -1.88 -28.29 30.39
CA PRO A 634 -0.82 -27.38 30.79
C PRO A 634 -0.30 -26.58 29.57
N MET A 635 -0.06 -25.28 29.78
CA MET A 635 0.38 -24.37 28.74
C MET A 635 1.60 -23.55 29.18
N VAL A 636 2.40 -23.13 28.21
CA VAL A 636 3.48 -22.15 28.41
C VAL A 636 3.27 -20.95 27.51
N PHE A 637 3.79 -19.80 27.93
CA PHE A 637 3.78 -18.61 27.12
C PHE A 637 4.86 -18.72 26.02
N VAL A 638 4.48 -18.43 24.79
CA VAL A 638 5.37 -18.44 23.62
C VAL A 638 5.16 -17.23 22.76
N GLU A 639 6.23 -16.80 22.12
CA GLU A 639 6.18 -15.77 21.06
C GLU A 639 7.18 -16.12 19.96
N TRP A 640 6.93 -15.62 18.75
CA TRP A 640 7.91 -15.74 17.67
C TRP A 640 9.16 -14.95 18.03
N SER A 641 10.31 -15.59 17.93
CA SER A 641 11.59 -14.92 18.20
C SER A 641 11.77 -13.76 17.21
N SER A 642 12.17 -12.60 17.72
CA SER A 642 12.66 -11.52 16.89
C SER A 642 13.89 -12.04 16.14
N THR A 643 13.88 -12.00 14.82
CA THR A 643 14.87 -12.67 13.96
C THR A 643 16.29 -12.22 14.27
N GLN A 644 17.15 -13.18 14.56
CA GLN A 644 18.60 -13.04 14.42
C GLN A 644 19.08 -13.46 13.01
N SER A 645 18.19 -13.79 12.08
CA SER A 645 18.48 -14.12 10.70
C SER A 645 17.78 -13.14 9.77
N GLN A 646 18.48 -12.76 8.70
CA GLN A 646 17.94 -11.97 7.61
C GLN A 646 17.60 -12.89 6.45
N SER A 647 16.35 -12.85 5.98
CA SER A 647 15.89 -13.68 4.87
C SER A 647 15.97 -12.91 3.56
N TYR A 648 16.44 -13.57 2.52
CA TYR A 648 16.65 -13.00 1.18
C TYR A 648 16.04 -13.89 0.11
N LYS A 649 15.54 -13.25 -0.94
CA LYS A 649 15.16 -13.87 -2.20
C LYS A 649 16.25 -13.59 -3.22
N VAL A 650 16.75 -14.63 -3.85
CA VAL A 650 17.80 -14.53 -4.85
C VAL A 650 17.32 -15.18 -6.14
N ILE A 651 17.36 -14.42 -7.23
CA ILE A 651 17.09 -14.92 -8.59
C ILE A 651 18.43 -15.04 -9.30
N PHE A 652 18.73 -16.23 -9.82
CA PHE A 652 19.99 -16.50 -10.46
C PHE A 652 19.82 -17.42 -11.66
N SER A 653 20.79 -17.36 -12.57
CA SER A 653 20.86 -18.24 -13.73
C SER A 653 22.08 -19.14 -13.62
N LEU A 654 21.91 -20.41 -13.86
CA LEU A 654 22.98 -21.41 -13.95
C LEU A 654 23.05 -21.96 -15.36
N GLU A 655 24.28 -22.31 -15.77
CA GLU A 655 24.46 -23.09 -16.99
C GLU A 655 23.81 -24.48 -16.82
N ASN A 656 23.09 -24.94 -17.83
CA ASN A 656 22.46 -26.25 -17.82
C ASN A 656 23.52 -27.36 -17.96
N LYS A 657 24.29 -27.54 -16.90
CA LYS A 657 25.30 -28.61 -16.75
C LYS A 657 25.00 -29.46 -15.53
N LYS A 658 25.26 -30.75 -15.65
CA LYS A 658 25.10 -31.69 -14.55
C LYS A 658 25.96 -31.28 -13.35
N GLY A 659 25.34 -30.97 -12.21
CA GLY A 659 26.01 -30.59 -10.96
C GLY A 659 26.06 -29.08 -10.69
N SER A 660 25.70 -28.18 -11.61
CA SER A 660 25.76 -26.71 -11.40
C SER A 660 24.94 -26.24 -10.21
N LEU A 661 23.75 -26.79 -10.01
CA LEU A 661 22.92 -26.46 -8.84
C LEU A 661 23.56 -26.98 -7.52
N ALA A 662 24.16 -28.14 -7.53
CA ALA A 662 24.84 -28.71 -6.35
C ALA A 662 26.07 -27.85 -5.95
N GLU A 663 26.81 -27.34 -6.92
CA GLU A 663 27.94 -26.45 -6.69
C GLU A 663 27.47 -25.10 -6.10
N PHE A 664 26.40 -24.54 -6.63
CA PHE A 664 25.79 -23.31 -6.12
C PHE A 664 25.33 -23.51 -4.65
N LEU A 665 24.62 -24.60 -4.34
CA LEU A 665 24.18 -24.92 -2.98
C LEU A 665 25.35 -25.13 -2.03
N THR A 666 26.43 -25.76 -2.49
CA THR A 666 27.65 -25.94 -1.71
C THR A 666 28.31 -24.59 -1.39
N THR A 667 28.30 -23.67 -2.34
CA THR A 667 28.80 -22.30 -2.15
C THR A 667 27.96 -21.53 -1.14
N LEU A 668 26.64 -21.63 -1.20
CA LEU A 668 25.73 -21.04 -0.20
C LEU A 668 25.95 -21.62 1.20
N SER A 669 26.11 -22.93 1.31
CA SER A 669 26.40 -23.59 2.59
C SER A 669 27.71 -23.09 3.22
N LYS A 670 28.76 -22.89 2.41
CA LYS A 670 30.05 -22.29 2.88
C LYS A 670 29.87 -20.85 3.38
N MET A 671 28.85 -20.14 2.90
CA MET A 671 28.47 -18.80 3.33
C MET A 671 27.48 -18.81 4.50
N GLN A 672 27.25 -19.96 5.12
CA GLN A 672 26.30 -20.17 6.24
C GLN A 672 24.85 -19.79 5.87
N ALA A 673 24.49 -19.85 4.59
CA ALA A 673 23.12 -19.65 4.14
C ALA A 673 22.28 -20.89 4.42
N ASN A 674 21.12 -20.70 5.03
CA ASN A 674 20.08 -21.72 5.13
C ASN A 674 19.09 -21.52 3.97
N VAL A 675 19.01 -22.48 3.05
CA VAL A 675 18.12 -22.40 1.89
C VAL A 675 16.75 -22.92 2.27
N LEU A 676 15.74 -22.04 2.22
CA LEU A 676 14.35 -22.33 2.60
C LEU A 676 13.54 -22.96 1.46
N SER A 677 13.72 -22.45 0.23
CA SER A 677 13.06 -22.96 -0.95
C SER A 677 13.86 -22.67 -2.20
N ILE A 678 13.72 -23.52 -3.22
CA ILE A 678 14.21 -23.29 -4.59
C ILE A 678 13.11 -23.65 -5.56
N ASN A 679 12.79 -22.72 -6.45
CA ASN A 679 11.84 -22.88 -7.53
C ASN A 679 12.58 -22.76 -8.86
N LEU A 680 12.26 -23.63 -9.81
CA LEU A 680 12.75 -23.57 -11.16
C LEU A 680 11.68 -22.90 -12.04
N SER A 681 12.05 -21.82 -12.73
CA SER A 681 11.19 -21.17 -13.70
C SER A 681 11.68 -21.51 -15.11
N HIS A 682 10.95 -22.37 -15.81
CA HIS A 682 11.21 -22.64 -17.22
C HIS A 682 10.61 -21.51 -18.09
N SER A 683 11.43 -20.87 -18.91
CA SER A 683 10.95 -20.14 -20.07
C SER A 683 11.16 -21.03 -21.31
N GLN A 684 10.11 -21.29 -22.06
CA GLN A 684 10.15 -22.19 -23.22
C GLN A 684 11.10 -21.75 -24.36
N ASP A 685 11.66 -20.53 -24.29
CA ASP A 685 12.45 -19.92 -25.37
C ASP A 685 13.89 -19.49 -24.99
N SER A 686 14.42 -19.85 -23.82
CA SER A 686 15.78 -19.42 -23.44
C SER A 686 16.72 -20.60 -23.14
N ALA A 687 17.96 -20.48 -23.61
CA ALA A 687 19.05 -21.44 -23.40
C ALA A 687 19.58 -21.52 -21.95
N SER A 688 19.00 -20.79 -21.00
CA SER A 688 19.39 -20.77 -19.60
C SER A 688 18.18 -20.88 -18.66
N ASP A 689 18.28 -21.82 -17.72
CA ASP A 689 17.28 -21.98 -16.66
C ASP A 689 17.48 -20.92 -15.59
N TYR A 690 16.36 -20.33 -15.11
CA TYR A 690 16.34 -19.38 -14.02
C TYR A 690 15.84 -20.06 -12.74
N PHE A 691 16.55 -19.79 -11.65
CA PHE A 691 16.22 -20.31 -10.34
C PHE A 691 15.86 -19.15 -9.41
N GLU A 692 14.83 -19.35 -8.62
CA GLU A 692 14.45 -18.47 -7.52
C GLU A 692 14.70 -19.23 -6.22
N ALA A 693 15.57 -18.73 -5.35
CA ALA A 693 15.82 -19.31 -4.03
C ALA A 693 15.48 -18.31 -2.94
N SER A 694 14.76 -18.80 -1.92
CA SER A 694 14.62 -18.09 -0.63
C SER A 694 15.62 -18.66 0.35
N MET A 695 16.39 -17.79 1.01
CA MET A 695 17.45 -18.19 1.91
C MET A 695 17.60 -17.25 3.09
N GLU A 696 18.11 -17.77 4.19
CA GLU A 696 18.38 -17.03 5.43
C GLU A 696 19.88 -16.96 5.72
N PHE A 697 20.32 -15.80 6.17
CA PHE A 697 21.68 -15.57 6.65
C PHE A 697 21.66 -15.10 8.10
N PRO A 698 22.60 -15.57 8.95
CA PRO A 698 22.77 -15.05 10.30
C PRO A 698 23.13 -13.55 10.27
N ASN A 699 22.68 -12.79 11.27
CA ASN A 699 22.90 -11.34 11.36
C ASN A 699 24.37 -10.92 11.52
N ASN A 700 25.25 -11.83 11.87
CA ASN A 700 26.69 -11.58 11.98
C ASN A 700 27.41 -11.57 10.62
N ILE A 701 26.71 -11.88 9.52
CA ILE A 701 27.27 -11.88 8.17
C ILE A 701 26.92 -10.58 7.48
N LYS A 702 27.91 -9.90 6.89
CA LYS A 702 27.69 -8.73 6.05
C LYS A 702 27.13 -9.18 4.70
N ILE A 703 25.90 -8.84 4.42
CA ILE A 703 25.20 -9.25 3.20
C ILE A 703 25.83 -8.66 1.93
N SER A 704 26.40 -7.46 2.00
CA SER A 704 27.19 -6.91 0.88
C SER A 704 28.27 -7.90 0.42
N ASP A 705 29.02 -8.49 1.36
CA ASP A 705 30.12 -9.42 1.05
C ASP A 705 29.59 -10.73 0.43
N VAL A 706 28.42 -11.19 0.86
CA VAL A 706 27.73 -12.36 0.29
C VAL A 706 27.29 -12.06 -1.13
N LYS A 707 26.63 -10.92 -1.34
CA LYS A 707 26.14 -10.46 -2.65
C LYS A 707 27.29 -10.32 -3.66
N ASP A 708 28.40 -9.72 -3.24
CA ASP A 708 29.57 -9.51 -4.09
C ASP A 708 30.26 -10.85 -4.45
N ARG A 709 30.37 -11.77 -3.50
CA ARG A 709 30.94 -13.11 -3.77
C ARG A 709 30.06 -13.95 -4.69
N LEU A 710 28.73 -13.90 -4.49
CA LEU A 710 27.80 -14.60 -5.38
C LEU A 710 27.81 -14.01 -6.78
N LYS A 711 27.83 -12.68 -6.94
CA LYS A 711 27.93 -12.02 -8.24
C LYS A 711 29.24 -12.29 -8.97
N ALA A 712 30.33 -12.52 -8.23
CA ALA A 712 31.64 -12.85 -8.80
C ALA A 712 31.72 -14.27 -9.41
N GLN A 713 30.88 -15.20 -8.95
CA GLN A 713 30.91 -16.60 -9.35
C GLN A 713 29.71 -17.05 -10.16
N TYR A 714 28.56 -16.37 -10.00
CA TYR A 714 27.29 -16.74 -10.62
C TYR A 714 26.59 -15.52 -11.21
N LYS A 715 25.76 -15.76 -12.22
CA LYS A 715 24.90 -14.72 -12.80
C LYS A 715 23.70 -14.49 -11.88
N ILE A 716 23.85 -13.59 -10.92
CA ILE A 716 22.76 -13.18 -10.01
C ILE A 716 21.97 -12.08 -10.70
N LEU A 717 20.68 -12.32 -10.88
CA LEU A 717 19.75 -11.39 -11.53
C LEU A 717 19.07 -10.46 -10.53
N ASP A 718 18.74 -11.02 -9.34
CA ASP A 718 18.15 -10.25 -8.25
C ASP A 718 18.62 -10.80 -6.90
N PHE A 719 18.74 -9.91 -5.91
CA PHE A 719 19.11 -10.23 -4.53
C PHE A 719 18.39 -9.27 -3.59
N THR A 720 17.18 -9.65 -3.18
CA THR A 720 16.26 -8.78 -2.42
C THR A 720 16.07 -9.33 -1.02
N SER A 721 16.05 -8.45 0.00
CA SER A 721 15.70 -8.84 1.36
C SER A 721 14.24 -9.30 1.42
N LEU A 722 14.00 -10.51 1.97
CA LEU A 722 12.62 -10.99 2.17
C LEU A 722 11.89 -10.20 3.26
N ASN A 723 12.62 -9.59 4.19
CA ASN A 723 12.05 -8.67 5.16
C ASN A 723 11.60 -7.37 4.46
N ASP A 724 12.31 -6.95 3.40
CA ASP A 724 11.90 -5.84 2.53
C ASP A 724 10.89 -6.32 1.46
N ALA A 725 11.02 -7.57 0.98
CA ALA A 725 10.12 -8.16 -0.01
C ALA A 725 8.74 -8.55 0.55
N TYR A 726 8.60 -8.81 1.85
CA TYR A 726 7.27 -8.82 2.49
C TYR A 726 6.65 -7.43 2.50
N ASN A 727 7.46 -6.37 2.43
CA ASN A 727 7.05 -5.00 2.20
C ASN A 727 6.85 -4.65 0.72
N GLU A 728 7.45 -5.40 -0.22
CA GLU A 728 7.37 -5.19 -1.68
C GLU A 728 6.65 -6.32 -2.43
N GLY A 729 6.47 -7.47 -1.82
CA GLY A 729 6.07 -8.74 -2.46
C GLY A 729 4.59 -9.00 -2.61
N GLY A 730 3.77 -7.98 -2.75
CA GLY A 730 2.37 -8.09 -3.21
C GLY A 730 2.23 -8.10 -4.74
N GLY A 731 3.24 -8.46 -5.52
CA GLY A 731 3.17 -8.33 -6.98
C GLY A 731 4.10 -9.24 -7.76
N GLY A 732 3.86 -10.52 -7.72
CA GLY A 732 4.60 -11.43 -8.57
C GLY A 732 3.88 -12.77 -8.74
N GLY A 733 3.32 -12.96 -9.91
CA GLY A 733 2.73 -14.21 -10.35
C GLY A 733 1.64 -13.99 -11.39
#